data_a2b94c2b86501c54e0e2536c88006f1a
#
_entry.id   a2b94c2b86501c54e0e2536c88006f1a
#
_cell.length_a   1.000
_cell.length_b   1.000
_cell.length_c   1.000
_cell.angle_alpha   90.00
_cell.angle_beta   90.00
_cell.angle_gamma   90.00
#
_symmetry.space_group_name_H-M   'P 1'
#
loop_
_entity.id
_entity.type
_entity.pdbx_description
1 polymer ?
#
loop_
_entity_poly.entity_id
_entity_poly.type
_entity_poly.pdbx_seq_one_letter_code
_entity_poly.pdbx_strand_id
1 'polypeptide(L)'
;MKITQCKVNHMENPIGYQYRHLTFSWIADCRGSLESRIVISSAGQVVKDTGWAKLDMAATTLDVELKPRTRYEWTVAVRNEKGESITSDVNYFETGKMQEPWTAQWITTTGANDRHPIFYHTLPDGADKKVTKARLYICGLGLYEAYLDGVKIGADWLTPGFNAYHLWVQTQTYDVTEMMQSRPKELSILAGDGWYKSRIPFEGSSVGFYGNDYRVLAELHIEYADGSKEVLSTDESWQVRRSNITFSGIYDGEWQDDTLPQGEVEAVAIATPLKGQLIDRLSVPVRTHEEFHPALVPNDAGETILDIGQNLAGIFTLRVHIPKGQRVHIQAGEVLQDGHFYRDNLRTAKAEFYYTSDGEEHIVRPHFTFYGFRYLKIEGIENFDPKDITVHALYSDMPMNSQLMTGHAKLNQFLSNVSWGMKSNFVDLPTDCPQRDERMGWTGDSQVFSETACFLAQPYAFYRKYLYDMEQEQKNADGCAPDFVPAVTCSGKGTTAWGDATTIMPWHMYLYTGDITILQEHFESMCGWVDYITKVDGTDHGWRRQFHYGDWLALDCPYEGDSQVRGGTDEGFIADTYYRKSALITARTARLLGKEDIAVKYETLADKILTDIVAEYYSPNGRCCINTQTAALLTLHEGLNRQDRALQQLLTLLQNADDKLKTGFVGTPLLCEELADHGQEKLADKLLLNEEYPGWLHEVNLGATTVWERWNSLDESGHISSTGMNSLNHYAYGAVAAYIWKRLVGLNPVEDAPGFHKVQIIPHVNYSIGSIQTVYPSPVGEYRIAWETPDLNHVHFMVSVPPQGEAYVVLPKDKQNRTFTLQGETLDITYETDGAIGVYRSLMDNLQVLIRNPQCRAILQEEVPDLDWMLGFARENPLQETLRNRNYTEEKIRQIGKRISEVVE
;
A
#
# COMPACT_ATOMS: atom_id res chain seq x y z
N MET A 1 -16.15 27.30 -15.77
CA MET A 1 -15.94 26.78 -14.41
C MET A 1 -16.65 25.45 -14.26
N LYS A 2 -16.00 24.46 -13.62
CA LYS A 2 -16.55 23.17 -13.26
C LYS A 2 -16.05 22.79 -11.87
N ILE A 3 -16.87 22.10 -11.06
CA ILE A 3 -16.48 21.55 -9.77
C ILE A 3 -16.54 20.02 -9.89
N THR A 4 -15.52 19.35 -9.40
CA THR A 4 -15.38 17.88 -9.43
C THR A 4 -14.73 17.34 -8.15
N GLN A 5 -14.73 16.03 -7.96
CA GLN A 5 -14.07 15.33 -6.85
C GLN A 5 -14.45 15.89 -5.46
N CYS A 6 -15.76 16.15 -5.27
CA CYS A 6 -16.29 16.56 -3.97
C CYS A 6 -16.21 15.41 -2.97
N LYS A 7 -15.42 15.58 -1.90
CA LYS A 7 -15.16 14.52 -0.90
C LYS A 7 -15.35 15.03 0.53
N VAL A 8 -15.69 14.13 1.42
CA VAL A 8 -15.66 14.31 2.88
C VAL A 8 -14.66 13.31 3.44
N ASN A 9 -13.68 13.77 4.20
CA ASN A 9 -12.59 12.97 4.74
C ASN A 9 -11.95 12.07 3.67
N HIS A 10 -11.70 12.67 2.49
CA HIS A 10 -11.11 12.03 1.30
C HIS A 10 -11.93 10.90 0.67
N MET A 11 -13.22 10.77 1.02
CA MET A 11 -14.14 9.76 0.50
C MET A 11 -15.33 10.42 -0.23
N GLU A 12 -15.84 9.77 -1.26
CA GLU A 12 -17.03 10.19 -2.00
C GLU A 12 -18.28 9.57 -1.34
N ASN A 13 -19.22 10.44 -0.93
CA ASN A 13 -20.52 10.03 -0.37
C ASN A 13 -20.47 8.90 0.67
N PRO A 14 -19.62 8.99 1.71
CA PRO A 14 -19.44 7.92 2.69
C PRO A 14 -20.67 7.70 3.56
N ILE A 15 -20.96 6.41 3.87
CA ILE A 15 -22.09 6.00 4.74
C ILE A 15 -21.54 5.22 5.95
N GLY A 16 -21.91 5.63 7.15
CA GLY A 16 -21.64 4.90 8.38
C GLY A 16 -20.18 4.96 8.85
N TYR A 17 -19.43 5.98 8.41
CA TYR A 17 -18.07 6.18 8.87
C TYR A 17 -17.98 6.98 10.16
N GLN A 18 -16.90 6.78 10.89
CA GLN A 18 -16.57 7.60 12.05
C GLN A 18 -15.99 8.95 11.61
N TYR A 19 -16.55 10.03 12.12
CA TYR A 19 -16.12 11.39 11.87
C TYR A 19 -15.62 12.03 13.18
N ARG A 20 -14.31 12.11 13.37
CA ARG A 20 -13.71 12.93 14.44
C ARG A 20 -13.60 14.38 14.00
N HIS A 21 -13.31 14.60 12.72
CA HIS A 21 -13.29 15.86 12.02
C HIS A 21 -14.07 15.72 10.73
N LEU A 22 -14.59 16.82 10.20
CA LEU A 22 -15.20 16.88 8.88
C LEU A 22 -14.33 17.75 7.98
N THR A 23 -13.54 17.13 7.14
CA THR A 23 -12.72 17.81 6.14
C THR A 23 -13.37 17.65 4.76
N PHE A 24 -13.66 18.78 4.12
CA PHE A 24 -14.25 18.86 2.79
C PHE A 24 -13.17 19.19 1.76
N SER A 25 -13.19 18.53 0.62
CA SER A 25 -12.33 18.84 -0.51
C SER A 25 -13.10 18.83 -1.82
N TRP A 26 -12.63 19.60 -2.80
CA TRP A 26 -13.20 19.70 -4.15
C TRP A 26 -12.15 20.24 -5.12
N ILE A 27 -12.32 20.01 -6.40
CA ILE A 27 -11.49 20.59 -7.44
C ILE A 27 -12.33 21.59 -8.24
N ALA A 28 -11.83 22.83 -8.41
CA ALA A 28 -12.44 23.87 -9.24
C ALA A 28 -11.57 24.15 -10.46
N ASP A 29 -12.12 23.93 -11.66
CA ASP A 29 -11.48 24.26 -12.92
C ASP A 29 -11.65 25.76 -13.25
N CYS A 30 -10.92 26.61 -12.52
CA CYS A 30 -10.93 28.05 -12.68
C CYS A 30 -9.64 28.66 -12.14
N ARG A 31 -9.03 29.55 -12.89
CA ARG A 31 -7.83 30.28 -12.48
C ARG A 31 -8.16 31.51 -11.63
N GLY A 32 -7.17 31.99 -10.90
CA GLY A 32 -7.24 33.21 -10.10
C GLY A 32 -7.80 32.98 -8.70
N SER A 33 -7.98 34.06 -7.95
CA SER A 33 -8.51 33.99 -6.60
C SER A 33 -9.97 33.53 -6.61
N LEU A 34 -10.29 32.56 -5.79
CA LEU A 34 -11.64 32.02 -5.64
C LEU A 34 -12.15 32.25 -4.22
N GLU A 35 -13.44 32.52 -4.12
CA GLU A 35 -14.19 32.37 -2.88
C GLU A 35 -15.11 31.16 -3.02
N SER A 36 -15.21 30.38 -1.95
CA SER A 36 -16.07 29.21 -1.90
C SER A 36 -17.10 29.34 -0.78
N ARG A 37 -18.22 28.65 -0.93
CA ARG A 37 -19.28 28.58 0.09
C ARG A 37 -19.75 27.14 0.18
N ILE A 38 -19.61 26.53 1.35
CA ILE A 38 -20.12 25.20 1.64
C ILE A 38 -21.45 25.36 2.39
N VAL A 39 -22.48 24.68 1.92
CA VAL A 39 -23.77 24.60 2.58
C VAL A 39 -24.05 23.13 2.88
N ILE A 40 -24.28 22.83 4.16
CA ILE A 40 -24.63 21.51 4.66
C ILE A 40 -26.07 21.56 5.17
N SER A 41 -26.89 20.61 4.76
CA SER A 41 -28.28 20.47 5.19
C SER A 41 -28.58 19.05 5.67
N SER A 42 -29.61 18.91 6.51
CA SER A 42 -30.15 17.63 6.91
C SER A 42 -31.68 17.74 6.92
N ALA A 43 -32.37 16.78 6.31
CA ALA A 43 -33.84 16.80 6.17
C ALA A 43 -34.40 18.15 5.63
N GLY A 44 -33.68 18.75 4.68
CA GLY A 44 -34.06 20.03 4.05
C GLY A 44 -33.77 21.29 4.91
N GLN A 45 -33.23 21.16 6.11
CA GLN A 45 -32.80 22.26 6.95
C GLN A 45 -31.32 22.50 6.90
N VAL A 46 -30.89 23.76 6.69
CA VAL A 46 -29.47 24.13 6.69
C VAL A 46 -28.93 24.00 8.14
N VAL A 47 -27.89 23.18 8.29
CA VAL A 47 -27.19 22.98 9.59
C VAL A 47 -25.88 23.75 9.64
N LYS A 48 -25.27 24.03 8.49
CA LYS A 48 -24.07 24.85 8.36
C LYS A 48 -24.05 25.57 7.03
N ASP A 49 -23.66 26.82 7.05
CA ASP A 49 -23.40 27.66 5.87
C ASP A 49 -22.17 28.50 6.19
N THR A 50 -21.11 28.33 5.43
CA THR A 50 -19.86 29.07 5.63
C THR A 50 -19.95 30.53 5.19
N GLY A 51 -20.97 30.87 4.40
CA GLY A 51 -20.92 32.09 3.59
C GLY A 51 -19.78 32.00 2.55
N TRP A 52 -19.61 33.08 1.80
CA TRP A 52 -18.50 33.21 0.85
C TRP A 52 -17.21 33.54 1.58
N ALA A 53 -16.19 32.72 1.43
CA ALA A 53 -14.88 32.87 2.04
C ALA A 53 -13.78 32.25 1.16
N LYS A 54 -12.55 32.63 1.39
CA LYS A 54 -11.39 31.94 0.83
C LYS A 54 -11.19 30.65 1.62
N LEU A 55 -11.75 29.56 1.14
CA LEU A 55 -11.63 28.23 1.71
C LEU A 55 -10.56 27.44 0.94
N ASP A 56 -9.82 26.62 1.66
CA ASP A 56 -8.87 25.71 1.05
C ASP A 56 -9.60 24.54 0.39
N MET A 57 -9.46 24.40 -0.92
CA MET A 57 -10.12 23.33 -1.67
C MET A 57 -9.51 21.95 -1.42
N ALA A 58 -8.26 21.89 -1.02
CA ALA A 58 -7.60 20.62 -0.68
C ALA A 58 -8.13 20.04 0.64
N ALA A 59 -8.33 20.90 1.65
CA ALA A 59 -8.71 20.44 2.99
C ALA A 59 -9.36 21.57 3.82
N THR A 60 -10.66 21.78 3.67
CA THR A 60 -11.42 22.69 4.54
C THR A 60 -12.13 21.92 5.65
N THR A 61 -11.69 22.09 6.89
CA THR A 61 -12.32 21.48 8.07
C THR A 61 -13.42 22.38 8.61
N LEU A 62 -14.59 21.78 8.87
CA LEU A 62 -15.75 22.46 9.41
C LEU A 62 -16.22 21.80 10.72
N ASP A 63 -16.56 22.62 11.69
CA ASP A 63 -17.21 22.16 12.90
C ASP A 63 -18.72 22.10 12.69
N VAL A 64 -19.29 20.88 12.79
CA VAL A 64 -20.70 20.57 12.61
C VAL A 64 -21.14 19.60 13.70
N GLU A 65 -22.18 19.94 14.45
CA GLU A 65 -22.78 19.00 15.40
C GLU A 65 -23.51 17.88 14.65
N LEU A 66 -22.96 16.67 14.70
CA LEU A 66 -23.49 15.50 14.03
C LEU A 66 -24.45 14.72 14.93
N LYS A 67 -25.52 14.19 14.33
CA LYS A 67 -26.48 13.29 14.98
C LYS A 67 -26.31 11.85 14.44
N PRO A 68 -26.58 10.83 15.27
CA PRO A 68 -26.53 9.43 14.82
C PRO A 68 -27.50 9.16 13.65
N ARG A 69 -27.12 8.22 12.81
CA ARG A 69 -27.95 7.68 11.72
C ARG A 69 -28.58 8.75 10.82
N THR A 70 -27.84 9.86 10.62
CA THR A 70 -28.34 11.05 9.94
C THR A 70 -27.58 11.27 8.64
N ARG A 71 -28.37 11.47 7.57
CA ARG A 71 -27.84 11.88 6.27
C ARG A 71 -27.74 13.39 6.23
N TYR A 72 -26.55 13.84 5.83
CA TYR A 72 -26.23 15.22 5.56
C TYR A 72 -25.97 15.37 4.06
N GLU A 73 -26.64 16.32 3.45
CA GLU A 73 -26.42 16.71 2.07
C GLU A 73 -25.61 18.01 2.04
N TRP A 74 -24.70 18.11 1.10
CA TRP A 74 -23.89 19.30 1.00
C TRP A 74 -23.58 19.68 -0.43
N THR A 75 -23.35 20.96 -0.64
CA THR A 75 -22.89 21.53 -1.89
C THR A 75 -21.77 22.51 -1.62
N VAL A 76 -20.87 22.66 -2.59
CA VAL A 76 -19.90 23.74 -2.62
C VAL A 76 -20.20 24.65 -3.81
N ALA A 77 -20.31 25.93 -3.58
CA ALA A 77 -20.36 26.96 -4.61
C ALA A 77 -19.01 27.68 -4.67
N VAL A 78 -18.52 27.94 -5.86
CA VAL A 78 -17.26 28.66 -6.11
C VAL A 78 -17.57 29.88 -6.96
N ARG A 79 -17.00 31.04 -6.62
CA ARG A 79 -17.07 32.25 -7.46
C ARG A 79 -15.67 32.84 -7.70
N ASN A 80 -15.50 33.39 -8.89
CA ASN A 80 -14.27 34.08 -9.29
C ASN A 80 -14.34 35.58 -8.97
N GLU A 81 -13.24 36.30 -9.19
CA GLU A 81 -13.13 37.74 -8.96
C GLU A 81 -14.12 38.58 -9.80
N LYS A 82 -14.66 38.02 -10.89
CA LYS A 82 -15.69 38.70 -11.74
C LYS A 82 -17.10 38.50 -11.20
N GLY A 83 -17.27 37.75 -10.13
CA GLY A 83 -18.58 37.40 -9.55
C GLY A 83 -19.30 36.27 -10.27
N GLU A 84 -18.71 35.61 -11.25
CA GLU A 84 -19.27 34.41 -11.88
C GLU A 84 -19.17 33.26 -10.92
N SER A 85 -20.26 32.52 -10.72
CA SER A 85 -20.33 31.42 -9.76
C SER A 85 -20.89 30.15 -10.38
N ILE A 86 -20.47 29.00 -9.81
CA ILE A 86 -21.00 27.68 -10.09
C ILE A 86 -21.17 26.94 -8.76
N THR A 87 -22.13 26.03 -8.72
CA THR A 87 -22.38 25.15 -7.57
C THR A 87 -22.22 23.71 -8.02
N SER A 88 -21.65 22.87 -7.15
CA SER A 88 -21.53 21.42 -7.36
C SER A 88 -22.90 20.75 -7.40
N ASP A 89 -22.92 19.52 -7.91
CA ASP A 89 -24.02 18.61 -7.60
C ASP A 89 -24.14 18.41 -6.08
N VAL A 90 -25.30 17.92 -5.64
CA VAL A 90 -25.52 17.59 -4.25
C VAL A 90 -24.75 16.33 -3.90
N ASN A 91 -23.84 16.46 -2.96
CA ASN A 91 -23.10 15.36 -2.35
C ASN A 91 -23.67 15.06 -0.98
N TYR A 92 -23.29 13.95 -0.39
CA TYR A 92 -23.77 13.60 0.96
C TYR A 92 -22.71 12.85 1.77
N PHE A 93 -22.95 12.78 3.06
CA PHE A 93 -22.38 11.79 3.95
C PHE A 93 -23.44 11.37 4.96
N GLU A 94 -23.33 10.16 5.47
CA GLU A 94 -24.28 9.66 6.46
C GLU A 94 -23.50 9.11 7.67
N THR A 95 -23.89 9.55 8.88
CA THR A 95 -23.32 9.05 10.12
C THR A 95 -23.80 7.63 10.41
N GLY A 96 -22.95 6.82 11.02
CA GLY A 96 -23.34 5.54 11.60
C GLY A 96 -24.11 5.70 12.92
N LYS A 97 -23.96 4.74 13.81
CA LYS A 97 -24.62 4.80 15.12
C LYS A 97 -23.95 5.77 16.08
N MET A 98 -22.71 6.16 15.82
CA MET A 98 -21.91 6.98 16.71
C MET A 98 -21.90 6.36 18.13
N GLN A 99 -22.41 7.07 19.13
CA GLN A 99 -22.52 6.58 20.51
C GLN A 99 -23.97 6.20 20.88
N GLU A 100 -24.86 6.07 19.91
CA GLU A 100 -26.23 5.63 20.16
C GLU A 100 -26.21 4.18 20.68
N PRO A 101 -26.90 3.90 21.81
CA PRO A 101 -26.95 2.53 22.33
C PRO A 101 -27.55 1.55 21.32
N TRP A 102 -27.01 0.35 21.28
CA TRP A 102 -27.59 -0.74 20.51
C TRP A 102 -28.81 -1.30 21.22
N THR A 103 -29.91 -1.50 20.49
CA THR A 103 -31.07 -2.28 20.94
C THR A 103 -30.80 -3.77 20.74
N ALA A 104 -29.95 -4.10 19.76
CA ALA A 104 -29.47 -5.45 19.49
C ALA A 104 -28.62 -6.02 20.62
N GLN A 105 -28.69 -7.32 20.78
CA GLN A 105 -27.82 -8.11 21.66
C GLN A 105 -26.86 -8.96 20.82
N TRP A 106 -25.66 -9.18 21.32
CA TRP A 106 -24.76 -10.15 20.72
C TRP A 106 -25.37 -11.54 20.83
N ILE A 107 -25.56 -12.21 19.70
CA ILE A 107 -26.05 -13.59 19.63
C ILE A 107 -24.92 -14.54 19.19
N THR A 108 -25.00 -15.77 19.68
CA THR A 108 -24.07 -16.87 19.36
C THR A 108 -24.82 -18.19 19.21
N THR A 109 -24.11 -19.23 18.79
CA THR A 109 -24.65 -20.58 18.66
C THR A 109 -24.76 -21.28 20.00
N THR A 110 -25.72 -22.20 20.14
CA THR A 110 -25.87 -23.09 21.32
C THR A 110 -25.28 -24.48 21.10
N GLY A 111 -25.15 -24.91 19.85
CA GLY A 111 -24.68 -26.24 19.47
C GLY A 111 -23.20 -26.32 19.11
N ALA A 112 -22.76 -27.46 18.63
CA ALA A 112 -21.41 -27.70 18.17
C ALA A 112 -21.07 -26.83 16.97
N ASN A 113 -19.84 -26.27 16.93
CA ASN A 113 -19.36 -25.44 15.82
C ASN A 113 -18.55 -26.29 14.81
N ASP A 114 -19.12 -27.40 14.38
CA ASP A 114 -18.53 -28.29 13.37
C ASP A 114 -18.71 -27.79 11.93
N ARG A 115 -19.58 -26.80 11.74
CA ARG A 115 -19.84 -26.09 10.48
C ARG A 115 -20.13 -24.64 10.80
N HIS A 116 -19.83 -23.78 9.85
CA HIS A 116 -20.09 -22.34 9.98
C HIS A 116 -21.59 -22.05 10.12
N PRO A 117 -22.01 -21.19 11.07
CA PRO A 117 -23.41 -20.90 11.31
C PRO A 117 -23.93 -19.84 10.34
N ILE A 118 -25.21 -19.99 10.00
CA ILE A 118 -26.04 -18.95 9.36
C ILE A 118 -27.06 -18.52 10.41
N PHE A 119 -26.87 -17.35 11.00
CA PHE A 119 -27.86 -16.70 11.84
C PHE A 119 -28.93 -16.07 10.94
N TYR A 120 -30.21 -16.28 11.25
CA TYR A 120 -31.27 -15.75 10.42
C TYR A 120 -32.52 -15.37 11.20
N HIS A 121 -33.29 -14.44 10.63
CA HIS A 121 -34.60 -14.04 11.14
C HIS A 121 -35.57 -13.78 9.99
N THR A 122 -36.81 -14.21 10.15
CA THR A 122 -37.90 -13.91 9.20
C THR A 122 -38.29 -12.45 9.31
N LEU A 123 -38.31 -11.74 8.21
CA LEU A 123 -38.68 -10.35 8.16
C LEU A 123 -40.22 -10.20 8.28
N PRO A 124 -40.70 -9.13 8.93
CA PRO A 124 -42.12 -8.86 9.06
C PRO A 124 -42.75 -8.63 7.68
N ASP A 125 -43.98 -9.14 7.53
CA ASP A 125 -44.77 -8.97 6.30
C ASP A 125 -45.31 -7.52 6.24
N GLY A 126 -44.49 -6.61 5.73
CA GLY A 126 -44.84 -5.18 5.53
C GLY A 126 -45.77 -4.92 4.34
N ALA A 127 -46.72 -5.81 4.05
CA ALA A 127 -47.46 -5.97 2.79
C ALA A 127 -47.98 -4.68 2.14
N ASP A 128 -48.33 -3.65 2.90
CA ASP A 128 -48.99 -2.43 2.37
C ASP A 128 -48.13 -1.15 2.52
N LYS A 129 -46.92 -1.25 3.10
CA LYS A 129 -46.11 -0.07 3.38
C LYS A 129 -44.94 0.08 2.37
N LYS A 130 -44.81 1.27 1.82
CA LYS A 130 -43.68 1.57 0.91
C LYS A 130 -42.45 1.96 1.75
N VAL A 131 -41.33 1.20 1.61
CA VAL A 131 -40.06 1.53 2.22
C VAL A 131 -39.46 2.76 1.54
N THR A 132 -39.09 3.76 2.34
CA THR A 132 -38.44 5.00 1.90
C THR A 132 -36.96 5.06 2.27
N LYS A 133 -36.57 4.43 3.37
CA LYS A 133 -35.18 4.30 3.82
C LYS A 133 -35.03 3.00 4.61
N ALA A 134 -33.95 2.25 4.32
CA ALA A 134 -33.57 1.13 5.16
C ALA A 134 -32.05 1.07 5.33
N ARG A 135 -31.58 0.81 6.56
CA ARG A 135 -30.17 0.70 6.91
C ARG A 135 -29.92 -0.51 7.78
N LEU A 136 -28.94 -1.31 7.39
CA LEU A 136 -28.40 -2.40 8.21
C LEU A 136 -27.12 -1.93 8.90
N TYR A 137 -27.13 -1.90 10.24
CA TYR A 137 -25.96 -1.70 11.09
C TYR A 137 -25.55 -3.07 11.61
N ILE A 138 -24.29 -3.48 11.40
CA ILE A 138 -23.88 -4.85 11.64
C ILE A 138 -22.41 -4.94 12.07
N CYS A 139 -22.12 -5.92 12.92
CA CYS A 139 -20.78 -6.34 13.31
C CYS A 139 -20.73 -7.85 13.53
N GLY A 140 -19.60 -8.47 13.21
CA GLY A 140 -19.33 -9.88 13.52
C GLY A 140 -18.02 -10.02 14.30
N LEU A 141 -17.96 -11.02 15.18
CA LEU A 141 -16.71 -11.52 15.74
C LEU A 141 -16.38 -12.85 15.04
N GLY A 142 -15.33 -12.79 14.27
CA GLY A 142 -15.08 -13.56 13.07
C GLY A 142 -15.40 -12.70 11.85
N LEU A 143 -15.32 -13.26 10.66
CA LEU A 143 -15.81 -12.61 9.45
C LEU A 143 -17.30 -12.91 9.24
N TYR A 144 -17.99 -12.06 8.49
CA TYR A 144 -19.38 -12.29 8.15
C TYR A 144 -19.71 -11.85 6.72
N GLU A 145 -20.73 -12.46 6.15
CA GLU A 145 -21.48 -11.99 4.99
C GLU A 145 -22.97 -11.95 5.33
N ALA A 146 -23.65 -10.84 5.03
CA ALA A 146 -25.09 -10.69 5.27
C ALA A 146 -25.87 -10.79 3.96
N TYR A 147 -27.09 -11.31 4.02
CA TYR A 147 -27.92 -11.60 2.87
C TYR A 147 -29.39 -11.24 3.12
N LEU A 148 -30.10 -10.80 2.09
CA LEU A 148 -31.56 -10.70 2.02
C LEU A 148 -32.07 -11.68 0.95
N ASP A 149 -32.86 -12.68 1.37
CA ASP A 149 -33.34 -13.80 0.51
C ASP A 149 -32.21 -14.43 -0.35
N GLY A 150 -31.02 -14.64 0.26
CA GLY A 150 -29.86 -15.21 -0.39
C GLY A 150 -29.05 -14.27 -1.29
N VAL A 151 -29.49 -13.02 -1.46
CA VAL A 151 -28.72 -11.99 -2.17
C VAL A 151 -27.80 -11.27 -1.20
N LYS A 152 -26.49 -11.27 -1.46
CA LYS A 152 -25.48 -10.64 -0.60
C LYS A 152 -25.71 -9.14 -0.47
N ILE A 153 -25.62 -8.63 0.75
CA ILE A 153 -25.70 -7.20 1.07
C ILE A 153 -24.31 -6.58 0.91
N GLY A 154 -24.22 -5.59 0.03
CA GLY A 154 -22.96 -4.90 -0.24
C GLY A 154 -21.96 -5.71 -1.05
N ALA A 155 -20.87 -5.07 -1.42
CA ALA A 155 -19.77 -5.67 -2.20
C ALA A 155 -18.50 -5.93 -1.37
N ASP A 156 -18.59 -5.72 -0.07
CA ASP A 156 -17.44 -5.81 0.84
C ASP A 156 -17.01 -7.26 1.10
N TRP A 157 -15.72 -7.45 1.25
CA TRP A 157 -15.11 -8.72 1.63
C TRP A 157 -14.42 -8.60 2.99
N LEU A 158 -14.24 -9.73 3.67
CA LEU A 158 -13.49 -9.87 4.91
C LEU A 158 -13.97 -8.92 6.03
N THR A 159 -15.26 -8.58 6.04
CA THR A 159 -15.85 -7.71 7.09
C THR A 159 -15.97 -8.43 8.43
N PRO A 160 -15.73 -7.77 9.56
CA PRO A 160 -15.49 -6.33 9.76
C PRO A 160 -14.03 -5.90 9.57
N GLY A 161 -13.14 -6.75 9.07
CA GLY A 161 -11.71 -6.49 8.86
C GLY A 161 -10.83 -7.00 10.01
N PHE A 162 -9.53 -6.79 9.88
CA PHE A 162 -8.56 -7.14 10.91
C PHE A 162 -8.43 -6.00 11.92
N ASN A 163 -9.03 -6.14 13.09
CA ASN A 163 -9.03 -5.17 14.17
C ASN A 163 -8.30 -5.72 15.39
N ALA A 164 -7.87 -4.85 16.28
CA ALA A 164 -7.44 -5.25 17.61
C ALA A 164 -8.69 -5.57 18.47
N TYR A 165 -9.33 -6.72 18.25
CA TYR A 165 -10.65 -7.10 18.79
C TYR A 165 -10.75 -7.04 20.32
N HIS A 166 -9.63 -7.06 21.02
CA HIS A 166 -9.60 -6.90 22.48
C HIS A 166 -9.70 -5.42 22.90
N LEU A 167 -9.42 -4.46 21.99
CA LEU A 167 -9.46 -3.03 22.21
C LEU A 167 -10.69 -2.39 21.54
N TRP A 168 -10.94 -2.72 20.27
CA TRP A 168 -12.00 -2.14 19.48
C TRP A 168 -12.38 -3.03 18.29
N VAL A 169 -13.58 -2.82 17.77
CA VAL A 169 -14.03 -3.38 16.50
C VAL A 169 -14.95 -2.38 15.79
N GLN A 170 -14.88 -2.35 14.47
CA GLN A 170 -15.71 -1.47 13.66
C GLN A 170 -17.02 -2.14 13.25
N THR A 171 -18.07 -1.31 13.16
CA THR A 171 -19.37 -1.71 12.64
C THR A 171 -19.52 -1.23 11.18
N GLN A 172 -20.20 -2.01 10.35
CA GLN A 172 -20.55 -1.60 9.01
C GLN A 172 -21.99 -1.10 8.94
N THR A 173 -22.22 -0.12 8.06
CA THR A 173 -23.55 0.39 7.73
C THR A 173 -23.81 0.20 6.25
N TYR A 174 -24.89 -0.49 5.91
CA TYR A 174 -25.31 -0.74 4.53
C TYR A 174 -26.65 -0.05 4.22
N ASP A 175 -26.70 0.62 3.06
CA ASP A 175 -27.97 1.05 2.49
C ASP A 175 -28.63 -0.16 1.83
N VAL A 176 -29.71 -0.64 2.43
CA VAL A 176 -30.51 -1.76 1.92
C VAL A 176 -31.88 -1.31 1.45
N THR A 177 -32.08 -0.01 1.21
CA THR A 177 -33.37 0.56 0.84
C THR A 177 -33.96 -0.09 -0.40
N GLU A 178 -33.18 -0.23 -1.46
CA GLU A 178 -33.62 -0.84 -2.72
C GLU A 178 -33.94 -2.32 -2.54
N MET A 179 -33.08 -3.06 -1.85
CA MET A 179 -33.31 -4.49 -1.57
C MET A 179 -34.61 -4.71 -0.77
N MET A 180 -34.90 -3.83 0.21
CA MET A 180 -36.11 -3.90 1.04
C MET A 180 -37.39 -3.57 0.25
N GLN A 181 -37.32 -2.86 -0.88
CA GLN A 181 -38.45 -2.62 -1.76
C GLN A 181 -38.95 -3.91 -2.46
N SER A 182 -38.10 -4.91 -2.66
CA SER A 182 -38.44 -6.23 -3.18
C SER A 182 -39.16 -7.11 -2.15
N ARG A 183 -39.30 -6.65 -0.91
CA ARG A 183 -39.97 -7.33 0.22
C ARG A 183 -39.36 -8.70 0.52
N PRO A 184 -38.05 -8.72 0.87
CA PRO A 184 -37.40 -9.95 1.26
C PRO A 184 -38.06 -10.54 2.50
N LYS A 185 -38.02 -11.86 2.64
CA LYS A 185 -38.65 -12.60 3.73
C LYS A 185 -37.64 -12.96 4.83
N GLU A 186 -36.38 -12.96 4.51
CA GLU A 186 -35.32 -13.39 5.42
C GLU A 186 -34.12 -12.44 5.38
N LEU A 187 -33.63 -12.06 6.55
CA LEU A 187 -32.30 -11.55 6.76
C LEU A 187 -31.45 -12.66 7.34
N SER A 188 -30.34 -13.01 6.68
CA SER A 188 -29.41 -14.02 7.16
C SER A 188 -27.97 -13.51 7.18
N ILE A 189 -27.17 -14.03 8.12
CA ILE A 189 -25.79 -13.66 8.38
C ILE A 189 -24.96 -14.94 8.49
N LEU A 190 -24.15 -15.21 7.48
CA LEU A 190 -23.18 -16.28 7.46
C LEU A 190 -21.91 -15.79 8.19
N ALA A 191 -21.41 -16.54 9.19
CA ALA A 191 -20.23 -16.18 9.95
C ALA A 191 -19.08 -17.17 9.71
N GLY A 192 -17.86 -16.63 9.62
CA GLY A 192 -16.62 -17.38 9.41
C GLY A 192 -15.56 -17.09 10.48
N ASP A 193 -14.51 -17.88 10.53
CA ASP A 193 -13.51 -17.79 11.60
C ASP A 193 -12.70 -16.48 11.55
N GLY A 194 -12.20 -16.11 10.39
CA GLY A 194 -11.41 -14.88 10.17
C GLY A 194 -10.24 -14.76 11.14
N TRP A 195 -9.79 -13.52 11.40
CA TRP A 195 -8.72 -13.24 12.35
C TRP A 195 -9.15 -13.37 13.82
N TYR A 196 -10.46 -13.34 14.09
CA TYR A 196 -10.97 -13.44 15.47
C TYR A 196 -10.80 -14.83 16.06
N LYS A 197 -11.15 -15.88 15.29
CA LYS A 197 -11.28 -17.25 15.79
C LYS A 197 -10.25 -18.22 15.20
N SER A 198 -9.73 -18.00 13.99
CA SER A 198 -8.71 -18.86 13.43
C SER A 198 -7.35 -18.67 14.12
N ARG A 199 -6.34 -19.40 13.67
CA ARG A 199 -4.99 -19.20 14.16
C ARG A 199 -4.47 -17.81 13.78
N ILE A 200 -3.67 -17.23 14.64
CA ILE A 200 -2.91 -16.01 14.39
C ILE A 200 -1.59 -16.35 13.67
N PRO A 201 -0.85 -15.35 13.14
CA PRO A 201 0.37 -15.61 12.39
C PRO A 201 1.45 -16.35 13.18
N PHE A 202 2.41 -16.88 12.43
CA PHE A 202 3.59 -17.64 12.88
C PHE A 202 3.30 -19.07 13.37
N GLU A 203 4.29 -19.93 13.21
CA GLU A 203 4.23 -21.32 13.64
C GLU A 203 4.05 -21.44 15.17
N GLY A 204 3.20 -22.36 15.60
CA GLY A 204 2.92 -22.58 17.01
C GLY A 204 2.02 -21.55 17.69
N SER A 205 1.45 -20.62 16.93
CA SER A 205 0.53 -19.63 17.46
C SER A 205 -0.83 -20.22 17.86
N SER A 206 -1.46 -19.57 18.83
CA SER A 206 -2.74 -20.03 19.39
C SER A 206 -3.89 -19.87 18.40
N VAL A 207 -4.76 -20.86 18.32
CA VAL A 207 -6.09 -20.74 17.70
C VAL A 207 -7.01 -20.02 18.69
N GLY A 208 -7.86 -19.13 18.18
CA GLY A 208 -8.83 -18.41 19.00
C GLY A 208 -8.19 -17.38 19.93
N PHE A 209 -7.16 -16.67 19.48
CA PHE A 209 -6.47 -15.64 20.27
C PHE A 209 -7.42 -14.59 20.82
N TYR A 210 -8.39 -14.13 20.04
CA TYR A 210 -9.40 -13.16 20.47
C TYR A 210 -10.68 -13.83 21.01
N GLY A 211 -11.02 -15.03 20.54
CA GLY A 211 -12.19 -15.78 20.98
C GLY A 211 -12.42 -17.07 20.18
N ASN A 212 -13.31 -17.92 20.70
CA ASN A 212 -13.56 -19.26 20.14
C ASN A 212 -15.01 -19.47 19.65
N ASP A 213 -15.88 -18.46 19.77
CA ASP A 213 -17.28 -18.51 19.41
C ASP A 213 -17.58 -17.50 18.27
N TYR A 214 -18.59 -17.79 17.48
CA TYR A 214 -19.13 -16.83 16.51
C TYR A 214 -20.10 -15.90 17.21
N ARG A 215 -19.96 -14.60 17.02
CA ARG A 215 -20.91 -13.63 17.53
C ARG A 215 -21.32 -12.67 16.42
N VAL A 216 -22.60 -12.35 16.37
CA VAL A 216 -23.12 -11.31 15.45
C VAL A 216 -24.00 -10.34 16.24
N LEU A 217 -23.97 -9.09 15.79
CA LEU A 217 -24.75 -7.99 16.31
C LEU A 217 -25.30 -7.22 15.12
N ALA A 218 -26.62 -7.07 15.02
CA ALA A 218 -27.22 -6.36 13.87
C ALA A 218 -28.52 -5.64 14.25
N GLU A 219 -28.72 -4.49 13.62
CA GLU A 219 -29.97 -3.73 13.64
C GLU A 219 -30.35 -3.36 12.20
N LEU A 220 -31.53 -3.79 11.74
CA LEU A 220 -32.14 -3.34 10.49
C LEU A 220 -33.20 -2.28 10.81
N HIS A 221 -32.91 -1.03 10.47
CA HIS A 221 -33.82 0.10 10.61
C HIS A 221 -34.55 0.37 9.31
N ILE A 222 -35.88 0.39 9.35
CA ILE A 222 -36.76 0.58 8.20
C ILE A 222 -37.65 1.80 8.45
N GLU A 223 -37.72 2.69 7.49
CA GLU A 223 -38.64 3.83 7.48
C GLU A 223 -39.62 3.71 6.31
N TYR A 224 -40.88 3.94 6.58
CA TYR A 224 -41.97 3.82 5.61
C TYR A 224 -42.52 5.19 5.19
N ALA A 225 -43.20 5.23 4.02
CA ALA A 225 -43.75 6.45 3.46
C ALA A 225 -44.87 7.07 4.33
N ASP A 226 -45.49 6.28 5.20
CA ASP A 226 -46.48 6.75 6.19
C ASP A 226 -45.84 7.38 7.43
N GLY A 227 -44.51 7.46 7.50
CA GLY A 227 -43.72 7.97 8.60
C GLY A 227 -43.50 6.97 9.74
N SER A 228 -44.07 5.76 9.66
CA SER A 228 -43.80 4.72 10.65
C SER A 228 -42.38 4.17 10.49
N LYS A 229 -41.82 3.69 11.60
CA LYS A 229 -40.46 3.12 11.66
C LYS A 229 -40.52 1.76 12.33
N GLU A 230 -39.65 0.87 11.89
CA GLU A 230 -39.48 -0.45 12.43
C GLU A 230 -37.98 -0.76 12.60
N VAL A 231 -37.65 -1.51 13.66
CA VAL A 231 -36.28 -1.94 13.93
C VAL A 231 -36.31 -3.43 14.21
N LEU A 232 -35.59 -4.20 13.41
CA LEU A 232 -35.30 -5.60 13.70
C LEU A 232 -33.89 -5.66 14.29
N SER A 233 -33.78 -6.17 15.51
CA SER A 233 -32.51 -6.31 16.23
C SER A 233 -32.16 -7.78 16.44
N THR A 234 -30.89 -8.11 16.56
CA THR A 234 -30.46 -9.43 17.03
C THR A 234 -30.85 -9.62 18.49
N ASP A 235 -31.57 -10.70 18.77
CA ASP A 235 -32.04 -11.10 20.10
C ASP A 235 -32.35 -12.62 20.14
N GLU A 236 -33.00 -13.11 21.19
CA GLU A 236 -33.34 -14.52 21.38
C GLU A 236 -34.34 -15.08 20.34
N SER A 237 -35.02 -14.23 19.55
CA SER A 237 -35.95 -14.65 18.49
C SER A 237 -35.26 -15.16 17.23
N TRP A 238 -33.98 -14.89 17.08
CA TRP A 238 -33.18 -15.35 15.95
C TRP A 238 -32.94 -16.86 16.04
N GLN A 239 -32.63 -17.44 14.90
CA GLN A 239 -32.36 -18.88 14.75
C GLN A 239 -31.03 -19.09 14.03
N VAL A 240 -30.49 -20.31 14.16
CA VAL A 240 -29.26 -20.75 13.50
C VAL A 240 -29.56 -21.99 12.66
N ARG A 241 -29.02 -22.00 11.44
CA ARG A 241 -28.84 -23.19 10.62
C ARG A 241 -27.38 -23.36 10.23
N ARG A 242 -26.98 -24.56 9.85
CA ARG A 242 -25.61 -24.87 9.47
C ARG A 242 -25.40 -24.63 7.96
N SER A 243 -24.29 -23.99 7.61
CA SER A 243 -23.88 -23.85 6.22
C SER A 243 -23.22 -25.12 5.68
N ASN A 244 -22.83 -25.11 4.41
CA ASN A 244 -21.98 -26.13 3.78
C ASN A 244 -20.48 -25.95 4.11
N ILE A 245 -20.08 -24.85 4.75
CA ILE A 245 -18.69 -24.57 5.10
C ILE A 245 -18.32 -25.31 6.36
N THR A 246 -17.36 -26.24 6.27
CA THR A 246 -16.88 -27.06 7.38
C THR A 246 -15.61 -26.55 8.02
N PHE A 247 -14.88 -25.68 7.34
CA PHE A 247 -13.68 -25.02 7.82
C PHE A 247 -13.43 -23.70 7.07
N SER A 248 -12.93 -22.70 7.78
CA SER A 248 -12.29 -21.53 7.16
C SER A 248 -11.11 -21.05 8.01
N GLY A 249 -10.12 -20.47 7.37
CA GLY A 249 -8.96 -19.88 8.04
C GLY A 249 -8.20 -18.97 7.07
N ILE A 250 -7.77 -17.80 7.58
CA ILE A 250 -7.10 -16.79 6.75
C ILE A 250 -5.88 -17.37 6.01
N TYR A 251 -5.11 -18.23 6.68
CA TYR A 251 -3.88 -18.81 6.12
C TYR A 251 -4.09 -20.16 5.43
N ASP A 252 -5.06 -20.91 5.93
CA ASP A 252 -5.23 -22.31 5.55
C ASP A 252 -6.24 -22.50 4.42
N GLY A 253 -7.19 -21.57 4.27
CA GLY A 253 -8.17 -21.60 3.19
C GLY A 253 -9.58 -21.95 3.65
N GLU A 254 -10.37 -22.63 2.81
CA GLU A 254 -11.78 -22.91 3.11
C GLU A 254 -12.23 -24.26 2.53
N TRP A 255 -13.05 -24.99 3.29
CA TRP A 255 -13.60 -26.30 2.90
C TRP A 255 -15.13 -26.24 2.87
N GLN A 256 -15.70 -26.65 1.76
CA GLN A 256 -17.13 -26.68 1.51
C GLN A 256 -17.60 -28.10 1.15
N ASP A 257 -18.78 -28.51 1.63
CA ASP A 257 -19.37 -29.80 1.35
C ASP A 257 -20.89 -29.68 1.13
N ASP A 258 -21.32 -29.72 -0.13
CA ASP A 258 -22.73 -29.62 -0.51
C ASP A 258 -23.51 -30.94 -0.36
N THR A 259 -22.85 -32.04 0.00
CA THR A 259 -23.53 -33.30 0.33
C THR A 259 -24.18 -33.30 1.70
N LEU A 260 -23.75 -32.32 2.56
CA LEU A 260 -24.23 -32.24 3.93
C LEU A 260 -25.67 -31.74 3.99
N PRO A 261 -26.54 -32.34 4.83
CA PRO A 261 -27.91 -31.83 5.01
C PRO A 261 -27.89 -30.45 5.68
N GLN A 262 -28.91 -29.64 5.48
CA GLN A 262 -29.03 -28.33 6.12
C GLN A 262 -29.00 -28.37 7.67
N GLY A 263 -29.13 -29.53 8.27
CA GLY A 263 -29.16 -29.70 9.73
C GLY A 263 -30.50 -29.25 10.35
N GLU A 264 -30.59 -29.43 11.67
CA GLU A 264 -31.73 -28.95 12.45
C GLU A 264 -31.58 -27.45 12.71
N VAL A 265 -32.69 -26.76 12.83
CA VAL A 265 -32.75 -25.35 13.23
C VAL A 265 -32.50 -25.29 14.74
N GLU A 266 -31.56 -24.44 15.13
CA GLU A 266 -31.18 -24.23 16.52
C GLU A 266 -31.61 -22.84 17.00
N ALA A 267 -31.92 -22.70 18.29
CA ALA A 267 -32.06 -21.39 18.91
C ALA A 267 -30.69 -20.74 19.11
N VAL A 268 -30.63 -19.42 19.07
CA VAL A 268 -29.44 -18.67 19.48
C VAL A 268 -29.33 -18.55 21.00
N ALA A 269 -28.11 -18.27 21.48
CA ALA A 269 -27.90 -17.80 22.84
C ALA A 269 -27.45 -16.34 22.85
N ILE A 270 -27.78 -15.60 23.89
CA ILE A 270 -27.23 -14.26 24.11
C ILE A 270 -25.79 -14.39 24.59
N ALA A 271 -24.87 -13.78 23.84
CA ALA A 271 -23.45 -13.79 24.14
C ALA A 271 -23.06 -12.63 25.07
N THR A 272 -21.97 -12.79 25.78
CA THR A 272 -21.37 -11.70 26.56
C THR A 272 -20.94 -10.56 25.64
N PRO A 273 -21.20 -9.31 25.99
CA PRO A 273 -20.71 -8.18 25.21
C PRO A 273 -19.19 -8.20 25.01
N LEU A 274 -18.73 -7.65 23.89
CA LEU A 274 -17.31 -7.44 23.64
C LEU A 274 -16.71 -6.52 24.73
N LYS A 275 -15.47 -6.78 25.14
CA LYS A 275 -14.73 -5.89 26.05
C LYS A 275 -14.25 -4.61 25.36
N GLY A 276 -13.90 -4.72 24.06
CA GLY A 276 -13.46 -3.61 23.25
C GLY A 276 -14.60 -2.66 22.85
N GLN A 277 -14.25 -1.48 22.37
CA GLN A 277 -15.21 -0.49 21.91
C GLN A 277 -15.78 -0.86 20.54
N LEU A 278 -17.10 -0.71 20.38
CA LEU A 278 -17.74 -0.66 19.07
C LEU A 278 -17.68 0.77 18.55
N ILE A 279 -17.11 0.94 17.37
CA ILE A 279 -17.06 2.23 16.69
C ILE A 279 -17.61 2.11 15.27
N ASP A 280 -18.06 3.23 14.73
CA ASP A 280 -18.42 3.29 13.32
C ASP A 280 -17.19 3.04 12.44
N ARG A 281 -17.40 2.59 11.21
CA ARG A 281 -16.36 2.20 10.27
C ARG A 281 -15.26 3.25 10.10
N LEU A 282 -14.02 2.81 10.07
CA LEU A 282 -12.83 3.58 9.69
C LEU A 282 -12.23 3.09 8.38
N SER A 283 -12.16 1.77 8.18
CA SER A 283 -11.50 1.17 7.03
C SER A 283 -12.26 1.42 5.73
N VAL A 284 -11.53 1.67 4.65
CA VAL A 284 -12.08 1.52 3.30
C VAL A 284 -12.45 0.06 3.05
N PRO A 285 -13.49 -0.24 2.24
CA PRO A 285 -13.90 -1.62 2.01
C PRO A 285 -12.82 -2.41 1.26
N VAL A 286 -12.64 -3.67 1.61
CA VAL A 286 -11.93 -4.62 0.77
C VAL A 286 -12.90 -5.10 -0.30
N ARG A 287 -12.50 -5.05 -1.57
CA ARG A 287 -13.33 -5.41 -2.73
C ARG A 287 -12.54 -6.23 -3.75
N THR A 288 -13.29 -6.92 -4.61
CA THR A 288 -12.73 -7.48 -5.84
C THR A 288 -12.60 -6.38 -6.88
N HIS A 289 -11.53 -6.42 -7.65
CA HIS A 289 -11.20 -5.43 -8.67
C HIS A 289 -10.95 -6.09 -10.03
N GLU A 290 -9.71 -6.31 -10.43
CA GLU A 290 -9.39 -6.88 -11.73
C GLU A 290 -9.73 -8.37 -11.79
N GLU A 291 -10.19 -8.81 -12.95
CA GLU A 291 -10.47 -10.21 -13.26
C GLU A 291 -9.37 -10.80 -14.17
N PHE A 292 -8.97 -12.02 -13.87
CA PHE A 292 -7.97 -12.76 -14.62
C PHE A 292 -8.53 -14.10 -15.08
N HIS A 293 -8.20 -14.48 -16.30
CA HIS A 293 -8.54 -15.76 -16.90
C HIS A 293 -7.24 -16.57 -17.08
N PRO A 294 -6.97 -17.52 -16.18
CA PRO A 294 -5.69 -18.21 -16.16
C PRO A 294 -5.54 -19.17 -17.32
N ALA A 295 -4.29 -19.48 -17.68
CA ALA A 295 -3.95 -20.44 -18.72
C ALA A 295 -3.34 -21.72 -18.14
N LEU A 296 -3.58 -22.86 -18.78
CA LEU A 296 -2.92 -24.12 -18.43
C LEU A 296 -1.43 -24.06 -18.69
N VAL A 297 -0.64 -24.52 -17.73
CA VAL A 297 0.81 -24.68 -17.82
C VAL A 297 1.12 -26.13 -18.19
N PRO A 298 1.71 -26.41 -19.35
CA PRO A 298 2.19 -27.76 -19.68
C PRO A 298 3.32 -28.17 -18.74
N ASN A 299 3.28 -29.38 -18.21
CA ASN A 299 4.35 -29.97 -17.41
C ASN A 299 4.45 -31.49 -17.66
N ASP A 300 5.57 -32.11 -17.28
CA ASP A 300 5.86 -33.52 -17.52
C ASP A 300 5.29 -34.46 -16.45
N ALA A 301 4.87 -33.93 -15.29
CA ALA A 301 4.23 -34.70 -14.21
C ALA A 301 2.73 -34.90 -14.39
N GLY A 302 2.11 -34.25 -15.39
CA GLY A 302 0.66 -34.30 -15.62
C GLY A 302 -0.16 -33.56 -14.56
N GLU A 303 0.44 -32.59 -13.88
CA GLU A 303 -0.26 -31.71 -12.95
C GLU A 303 -1.17 -30.73 -13.70
N THR A 304 -2.37 -30.48 -13.20
CA THR A 304 -3.23 -29.42 -13.72
C THR A 304 -2.86 -28.11 -13.02
N ILE A 305 -1.97 -27.35 -13.65
CA ILE A 305 -1.47 -26.06 -13.15
C ILE A 305 -2.00 -24.94 -14.03
N LEU A 306 -2.42 -23.86 -13.40
CA LEU A 306 -2.87 -22.62 -14.05
C LEU A 306 -1.93 -21.48 -13.71
N ASP A 307 -1.48 -20.72 -14.71
CA ASP A 307 -0.77 -19.44 -14.54
C ASP A 307 -1.76 -18.29 -14.76
N ILE A 308 -1.89 -17.42 -13.76
CA ILE A 308 -2.70 -16.20 -13.81
C ILE A 308 -1.97 -15.11 -14.61
N GLY A 309 -0.63 -15.21 -14.75
CA GLY A 309 0.23 -14.19 -15.36
C GLY A 309 0.61 -13.04 -14.43
N GLN A 310 0.01 -12.97 -13.22
CA GLN A 310 0.25 -11.94 -12.22
C GLN A 310 0.25 -12.57 -10.83
N ASN A 311 1.28 -12.29 -10.01
CA ASN A 311 1.24 -12.58 -8.57
C ASN A 311 0.36 -11.54 -7.88
N LEU A 312 -0.64 -11.95 -7.12
CA LEU A 312 -1.65 -11.07 -6.53
C LEU A 312 -2.23 -11.62 -5.22
N ALA A 313 -2.81 -10.75 -4.41
CA ALA A 313 -3.78 -11.15 -3.41
C ALA A 313 -5.16 -11.29 -4.06
N GLY A 314 -5.84 -12.41 -3.85
CA GLY A 314 -7.11 -12.62 -4.53
C GLY A 314 -7.87 -13.85 -4.07
N ILE A 315 -8.99 -14.03 -4.73
CA ILE A 315 -9.87 -15.19 -4.64
C ILE A 315 -10.19 -15.68 -6.06
N PHE A 316 -10.92 -16.77 -6.14
CA PHE A 316 -11.43 -17.27 -7.42
C PHE A 316 -12.90 -17.66 -7.32
N THR A 317 -13.58 -17.68 -8.45
CA THR A 317 -14.86 -18.33 -8.65
C THR A 317 -14.66 -19.51 -9.58
N LEU A 318 -15.23 -20.68 -9.22
CA LEU A 318 -15.13 -21.91 -9.99
C LEU A 318 -16.53 -22.41 -10.34
N ARG A 319 -16.81 -22.59 -11.63
CA ARG A 319 -17.96 -23.35 -12.10
C ARG A 319 -17.62 -24.84 -12.01
N VAL A 320 -18.41 -25.60 -11.29
CA VAL A 320 -18.16 -27.02 -11.08
C VAL A 320 -19.42 -27.85 -11.31
N HIS A 321 -19.28 -28.91 -12.09
CA HIS A 321 -20.31 -29.93 -12.30
C HIS A 321 -19.62 -31.29 -12.35
N ILE A 322 -19.52 -31.94 -11.22
CA ILE A 322 -18.88 -33.26 -11.05
C ILE A 322 -19.79 -34.16 -10.24
N PRO A 323 -19.60 -35.50 -10.29
CA PRO A 323 -20.43 -36.47 -9.58
C PRO A 323 -20.54 -36.18 -8.08
N LYS A 324 -21.71 -36.51 -7.50
CA LYS A 324 -21.97 -36.39 -6.08
C LYS A 324 -20.91 -37.13 -5.24
N GLY A 325 -20.39 -36.44 -4.22
CA GLY A 325 -19.36 -36.94 -3.31
C GLY A 325 -17.95 -36.83 -3.88
N GLN A 326 -17.77 -36.44 -5.16
CA GLN A 326 -16.45 -36.13 -5.70
C GLN A 326 -15.93 -34.80 -5.12
N ARG A 327 -14.63 -34.76 -4.87
CA ARG A 327 -13.98 -33.63 -4.20
C ARG A 327 -13.01 -32.95 -5.14
N VAL A 328 -13.12 -31.62 -5.24
CA VAL A 328 -12.12 -30.75 -5.87
C VAL A 328 -11.18 -30.26 -4.79
N HIS A 329 -9.88 -30.21 -5.12
CA HIS A 329 -8.84 -29.61 -4.29
C HIS A 329 -8.08 -28.58 -5.13
N ILE A 330 -8.03 -27.34 -4.67
CA ILE A 330 -7.27 -26.26 -5.28
C ILE A 330 -6.21 -25.78 -4.29
N GLN A 331 -4.99 -25.65 -4.77
CA GLN A 331 -3.84 -25.15 -4.02
C GLN A 331 -3.33 -23.88 -4.69
N ALA A 332 -3.04 -22.85 -3.88
CA ALA A 332 -2.47 -21.59 -4.34
C ALA A 332 -0.95 -21.53 -4.06
N GLY A 333 -0.18 -20.91 -4.96
CA GLY A 333 1.27 -20.75 -4.83
C GLY A 333 1.81 -19.65 -5.71
N GLU A 334 3.02 -19.16 -5.38
CA GLU A 334 3.63 -18.01 -6.06
C GLU A 334 4.55 -18.41 -7.22
N VAL A 335 5.10 -19.62 -7.23
CA VAL A 335 6.22 -19.98 -8.10
C VAL A 335 6.13 -21.43 -8.56
N LEU A 336 6.72 -21.69 -9.72
CA LEU A 336 7.06 -23.02 -10.19
C LEU A 336 8.56 -23.24 -10.05
N GLN A 337 8.97 -24.44 -9.70
CA GLN A 337 10.37 -24.89 -9.76
C GLN A 337 10.48 -26.06 -10.73
N ASP A 338 11.36 -25.97 -11.69
CA ASP A 338 11.53 -26.96 -12.76
C ASP A 338 10.22 -27.28 -13.51
N GLY A 339 9.31 -26.30 -13.59
CA GLY A 339 7.98 -26.45 -14.21
C GLY A 339 6.92 -27.10 -13.32
N HIS A 340 7.25 -27.43 -12.06
CA HIS A 340 6.36 -28.06 -11.09
C HIS A 340 5.85 -27.05 -10.05
N PHE A 341 4.66 -27.32 -9.54
CA PHE A 341 4.04 -26.49 -8.51
C PHE A 341 4.83 -26.55 -7.20
N TYR A 342 5.22 -25.36 -6.65
CA TYR A 342 6.06 -25.25 -5.46
C TYR A 342 5.40 -24.35 -4.40
N ARG A 343 5.49 -24.73 -3.11
CA ARG A 343 4.79 -24.04 -2.00
C ARG A 343 5.56 -23.95 -0.69
N ASP A 344 6.78 -24.47 -0.60
CA ASP A 344 7.48 -24.52 0.69
C ASP A 344 7.78 -23.13 1.27
N ASN A 345 7.82 -22.09 0.41
CA ASN A 345 7.94 -20.71 0.84
C ASN A 345 6.67 -20.14 1.52
N LEU A 346 5.56 -20.87 1.52
CA LEU A 346 4.35 -20.50 2.29
C LEU A 346 4.47 -20.84 3.77
N ARG A 347 5.55 -21.49 4.20
CA ARG A 347 5.78 -21.97 5.57
C ARG A 347 4.64 -22.90 6.01
N THR A 348 3.88 -22.54 7.04
CA THR A 348 2.78 -23.37 7.56
C THR A 348 1.42 -23.04 6.94
N ALA A 349 1.30 -22.01 6.11
CA ALA A 349 0.06 -21.69 5.44
C ALA A 349 -0.29 -22.74 4.39
N LYS A 350 -1.49 -23.34 4.51
CA LYS A 350 -1.95 -24.36 3.54
C LYS A 350 -2.42 -23.75 2.24
N ALA A 351 -3.05 -22.59 2.28
CA ALA A 351 -3.57 -21.87 1.11
C ALA A 351 -4.35 -22.81 0.16
N GLU A 352 -5.36 -23.53 0.71
CA GLU A 352 -6.09 -24.58 0.02
C GLU A 352 -7.60 -24.31 0.00
N PHE A 353 -8.24 -24.78 -1.04
CA PHE A 353 -9.70 -24.80 -1.13
C PHE A 353 -10.19 -26.20 -1.47
N TYR A 354 -11.16 -26.67 -0.72
CA TYR A 354 -11.81 -27.95 -0.97
C TYR A 354 -13.30 -27.75 -1.22
N TYR A 355 -13.81 -28.44 -2.22
CA TYR A 355 -15.24 -28.49 -2.51
C TYR A 355 -15.70 -29.93 -2.78
N THR A 356 -16.71 -30.39 -2.03
CA THR A 356 -17.36 -31.68 -2.27
C THR A 356 -18.74 -31.46 -2.92
N SER A 357 -18.94 -32.03 -4.10
CA SER A 357 -20.13 -31.80 -4.93
C SER A 357 -21.33 -32.64 -4.47
N ASP A 358 -22.53 -32.07 -4.57
CA ASP A 358 -23.82 -32.78 -4.45
C ASP A 358 -24.31 -33.43 -5.76
N GLY A 359 -23.58 -33.18 -6.87
CA GLY A 359 -23.90 -33.68 -8.21
C GLY A 359 -24.56 -32.66 -9.12
N GLU A 360 -24.93 -31.49 -8.60
CA GLU A 360 -25.50 -30.38 -9.38
C GLU A 360 -24.41 -29.40 -9.87
N GLU A 361 -24.77 -28.51 -10.80
CA GLU A 361 -23.88 -27.45 -11.24
C GLU A 361 -23.90 -26.27 -10.26
N HIS A 362 -22.74 -25.88 -9.75
CA HIS A 362 -22.58 -24.73 -8.87
C HIS A 362 -21.48 -23.77 -9.32
N ILE A 363 -21.58 -22.52 -8.92
CA ILE A 363 -20.45 -21.57 -8.91
C ILE A 363 -20.01 -21.42 -7.47
N VAL A 364 -18.84 -21.94 -7.15
CA VAL A 364 -18.28 -21.95 -5.78
C VAL A 364 -17.12 -20.97 -5.66
N ARG A 365 -16.91 -20.47 -4.45
CA ARG A 365 -15.84 -19.53 -4.12
C ARG A 365 -15.48 -19.65 -2.64
N PRO A 366 -14.27 -19.26 -2.21
CA PRO A 366 -13.99 -19.02 -0.79
C PRO A 366 -14.78 -17.80 -0.31
N HIS A 367 -15.17 -17.79 0.97
CA HIS A 367 -15.92 -16.71 1.61
C HIS A 367 -15.08 -15.94 2.62
N PHE A 368 -14.28 -16.66 3.44
CA PHE A 368 -13.66 -16.12 4.66
C PHE A 368 -12.14 -16.25 4.67
N THR A 369 -11.53 -16.22 3.48
CA THR A 369 -10.08 -16.23 3.26
C THR A 369 -9.74 -15.49 1.98
N PHE A 370 -8.45 -15.25 1.78
CA PHE A 370 -7.86 -14.85 0.51
C PHE A 370 -6.48 -15.49 0.37
N TYR A 371 -5.95 -15.54 -0.83
CA TYR A 371 -4.68 -16.15 -1.15
C TYR A 371 -3.74 -15.13 -1.78
N GLY A 372 -2.42 -15.28 -1.53
CA GLY A 372 -1.37 -14.65 -2.31
C GLY A 372 -0.80 -15.65 -3.30
N PHE A 373 -0.94 -15.42 -4.62
CA PHE A 373 -0.60 -16.45 -5.59
C PHE A 373 -0.46 -15.90 -7.02
N ARG A 374 0.31 -16.63 -7.83
CA ARG A 374 0.33 -16.53 -9.28
C ARG A 374 -0.17 -17.82 -9.93
N TYR A 375 0.01 -18.95 -9.26
CA TYR A 375 -0.32 -20.27 -9.79
C TYR A 375 -1.38 -20.96 -8.94
N LEU A 376 -2.26 -21.70 -9.61
CA LEU A 376 -3.21 -22.61 -8.97
C LEU A 376 -2.95 -24.02 -9.46
N LYS A 377 -2.89 -25.00 -8.53
CA LYS A 377 -2.91 -26.43 -8.85
C LYS A 377 -4.32 -26.96 -8.53
N ILE A 378 -4.91 -27.69 -9.49
CA ILE A 378 -6.27 -28.23 -9.37
C ILE A 378 -6.20 -29.76 -9.43
N GLU A 379 -6.87 -30.41 -8.49
CA GLU A 379 -7.03 -31.86 -8.40
C GLU A 379 -8.51 -32.22 -8.26
N GLY A 380 -8.91 -33.41 -8.71
CA GLY A 380 -10.27 -33.91 -8.57
C GLY A 380 -11.23 -33.55 -9.73
N ILE A 381 -10.76 -32.90 -10.80
CA ILE A 381 -11.50 -32.67 -12.03
C ILE A 381 -10.69 -33.23 -13.20
N GLU A 382 -11.24 -34.20 -13.90
CA GLU A 382 -10.64 -34.73 -15.13
C GLU A 382 -10.91 -33.76 -16.31
N ASN A 383 -9.89 -33.51 -17.15
CA ASN A 383 -10.00 -32.60 -18.32
C ASN A 383 -10.51 -31.21 -17.97
N PHE A 384 -9.94 -30.57 -16.94
CA PHE A 384 -10.32 -29.24 -16.48
C PHE A 384 -10.25 -28.20 -17.61
N ASP A 385 -11.33 -27.43 -17.79
CA ASP A 385 -11.34 -26.28 -18.73
C ASP A 385 -10.98 -24.99 -17.94
N PRO A 386 -9.89 -24.28 -18.28
CA PRO A 386 -9.54 -23.02 -17.62
C PRO A 386 -10.63 -21.94 -17.67
N LYS A 387 -11.60 -22.04 -18.57
CA LYS A 387 -12.75 -21.11 -18.65
C LYS A 387 -13.73 -21.25 -17.49
N ASP A 388 -13.67 -22.36 -16.76
CA ASP A 388 -14.54 -22.60 -15.60
C ASP A 388 -14.06 -21.89 -14.34
N ILE A 389 -12.84 -21.29 -14.36
CA ILE A 389 -12.32 -20.52 -13.24
C ILE A 389 -12.01 -19.07 -13.65
N THR A 390 -12.40 -18.14 -12.78
CA THR A 390 -12.03 -16.72 -12.88
C THR A 390 -11.37 -16.32 -11.59
N VAL A 391 -10.22 -15.66 -11.68
CA VAL A 391 -9.49 -15.13 -10.52
C VAL A 391 -9.81 -13.64 -10.39
N HIS A 392 -10.05 -13.20 -9.16
CA HIS A 392 -10.37 -11.82 -8.83
C HIS A 392 -9.29 -11.27 -7.89
N ALA A 393 -8.64 -10.18 -8.28
CA ALA A 393 -7.77 -9.44 -7.37
C ALA A 393 -8.59 -8.85 -6.21
N LEU A 394 -8.08 -8.94 -4.99
CA LEU A 394 -8.76 -8.51 -3.77
C LEU A 394 -7.88 -7.55 -2.99
N TYR A 395 -8.33 -6.30 -2.83
CA TYR A 395 -7.62 -5.29 -2.05
C TYR A 395 -8.56 -4.16 -1.57
N SER A 396 -8.05 -3.31 -0.69
CA SER A 396 -8.79 -2.16 -0.15
C SER A 396 -9.10 -1.15 -1.25
N ASP A 397 -10.37 -0.73 -1.35
CA ASP A 397 -10.91 0.12 -2.42
C ASP A 397 -10.47 1.57 -2.26
N MET A 398 -9.21 1.83 -2.65
CA MET A 398 -8.62 3.16 -2.67
C MET A 398 -8.56 3.69 -4.11
N PRO A 399 -8.81 4.99 -4.33
CA PRO A 399 -8.55 5.56 -5.65
C PRO A 399 -7.07 5.42 -6.02
N MET A 400 -6.81 4.73 -7.13
CA MET A 400 -5.47 4.62 -7.70
C MET A 400 -5.15 5.86 -8.54
N ASN A 401 -3.92 6.35 -8.45
CA ASN A 401 -3.44 7.44 -9.29
C ASN A 401 -3.13 6.94 -10.71
N SER A 402 -2.93 7.89 -11.62
CA SER A 402 -2.57 7.56 -13.00
C SER A 402 -1.21 6.87 -13.07
N GLN A 403 -1.04 6.01 -14.07
CA GLN A 403 0.21 5.32 -14.26
C GLN A 403 1.31 6.28 -14.73
N LEU A 404 2.50 6.05 -14.24
CA LEU A 404 3.73 6.63 -14.76
C LEU A 404 4.25 5.72 -15.89
N MET A 405 4.42 6.29 -17.07
CA MET A 405 4.97 5.58 -18.23
C MET A 405 6.32 6.15 -18.61
N THR A 406 7.25 5.27 -18.94
CA THR A 406 8.60 5.63 -19.39
C THR A 406 8.91 5.03 -20.76
N GLY A 407 9.94 5.51 -21.43
CA GLY A 407 10.47 4.89 -22.64
C GLY A 407 11.20 3.57 -22.41
N HIS A 408 11.44 3.17 -21.16
CA HIS A 408 12.20 1.97 -20.80
C HIS A 408 11.28 0.83 -20.36
N ALA A 409 11.14 -0.22 -21.17
CA ALA A 409 10.15 -1.28 -20.97
C ALA A 409 10.28 -2.01 -19.60
N LYS A 410 11.51 -2.35 -19.19
CA LYS A 410 11.73 -3.05 -17.89
C LYS A 410 11.47 -2.15 -16.69
N LEU A 411 11.74 -0.85 -16.81
CA LEU A 411 11.37 0.11 -15.76
C LEU A 411 9.84 0.22 -15.63
N ASN A 412 9.10 0.18 -16.74
CA ASN A 412 7.63 0.13 -16.72
C ASN A 412 7.11 -1.17 -16.05
N GLN A 413 7.77 -2.31 -16.33
CA GLN A 413 7.42 -3.57 -15.63
C GLN A 413 7.70 -3.47 -14.13
N PHE A 414 8.85 -2.90 -13.74
CA PHE A 414 9.15 -2.67 -12.32
C PHE A 414 8.12 -1.75 -11.65
N LEU A 415 7.71 -0.64 -12.29
CA LEU A 415 6.66 0.25 -11.77
C LEU A 415 5.31 -0.47 -11.62
N SER A 416 4.99 -1.36 -12.56
CA SER A 416 3.84 -2.25 -12.43
C SER A 416 3.98 -3.20 -11.24
N ASN A 417 5.17 -3.79 -11.04
CA ASN A 417 5.46 -4.67 -9.90
C ASN A 417 5.28 -3.95 -8.56
N VAL A 418 5.73 -2.69 -8.45
CA VAL A 418 5.53 -1.86 -7.25
C VAL A 418 4.05 -1.63 -6.99
N SER A 419 3.28 -1.29 -8.01
CA SER A 419 1.83 -1.09 -7.90
C SER A 419 1.09 -2.36 -7.47
N TRP A 420 1.44 -3.52 -8.06
CA TRP A 420 0.86 -4.81 -7.68
C TRP A 420 1.30 -5.29 -6.31
N GLY A 421 2.55 -5.01 -5.90
CA GLY A 421 3.01 -5.25 -4.53
C GLY A 421 2.17 -4.50 -3.51
N MET A 422 1.89 -3.20 -3.77
CA MET A 422 1.01 -2.40 -2.92
C MET A 422 -0.42 -2.95 -2.90
N LYS A 423 -1.05 -3.16 -4.04
CA LYS A 423 -2.43 -3.70 -4.14
C LYS A 423 -2.57 -5.00 -3.37
N SER A 424 -1.65 -5.93 -3.58
CA SER A 424 -1.69 -7.27 -2.97
C SER A 424 -1.53 -7.27 -1.45
N ASN A 425 -0.88 -6.25 -0.91
CA ASN A 425 -0.58 -6.15 0.51
C ASN A 425 -1.50 -5.16 1.25
N PHE A 426 -2.23 -4.29 0.54
CA PHE A 426 -3.15 -3.36 1.16
C PHE A 426 -4.56 -3.97 1.26
N VAL A 427 -4.72 -4.99 2.10
CA VAL A 427 -5.97 -5.72 2.36
C VAL A 427 -6.42 -5.45 3.79
N ASP A 428 -7.22 -4.40 3.99
CA ASP A 428 -7.66 -3.82 5.27
C ASP A 428 -6.53 -3.19 6.11
N LEU A 429 -5.33 -3.75 6.03
CA LEU A 429 -4.07 -3.29 6.62
C LEU A 429 -2.96 -3.33 5.57
N PRO A 430 -1.88 -2.55 5.72
CA PRO A 430 -0.69 -2.70 4.88
C PRO A 430 0.14 -3.90 5.37
N THR A 431 -0.24 -5.11 4.96
CA THR A 431 0.45 -6.34 5.34
C THR A 431 1.79 -6.49 4.62
N ASP A 432 2.75 -7.17 5.23
CA ASP A 432 4.07 -7.43 4.67
C ASP A 432 4.04 -8.34 3.44
N CYS A 433 3.18 -9.33 3.46
CA CYS A 433 3.04 -10.35 2.42
C CYS A 433 1.61 -10.89 2.35
N PRO A 434 1.14 -11.41 1.19
CA PRO A 434 -0.23 -11.93 1.08
C PRO A 434 -0.33 -13.46 1.13
N GLN A 435 0.78 -14.23 1.09
CA GLN A 435 0.73 -15.66 0.76
C GLN A 435 1.02 -16.60 1.93
N ARG A 436 1.95 -16.26 2.84
CA ARG A 436 2.43 -17.13 3.91
C ARG A 436 1.67 -16.91 5.23
N ASP A 437 2.04 -17.63 6.29
CA ASP A 437 1.45 -17.55 7.61
C ASP A 437 1.89 -16.32 8.44
N GLU A 438 1.98 -15.15 7.81
CA GLU A 438 2.33 -13.87 8.41
C GLU A 438 1.21 -12.85 8.16
N ARG A 439 1.23 -12.10 7.09
CA ARG A 439 0.18 -11.14 6.67
C ARG A 439 -0.18 -10.17 7.78
N MET A 440 0.83 -9.49 8.32
CA MET A 440 0.70 -8.53 9.41
C MET A 440 1.01 -7.12 8.94
N GLY A 441 0.39 -6.13 9.57
CA GLY A 441 0.66 -4.72 9.32
C GLY A 441 1.99 -4.28 9.94
N TRP A 442 3.13 -4.73 9.37
CA TRP A 442 4.45 -4.35 9.82
C TRP A 442 4.68 -2.85 9.63
N THR A 443 5.04 -2.19 10.73
CA THR A 443 5.12 -0.72 10.77
C THR A 443 6.35 -0.19 10.04
N GLY A 444 7.46 -0.93 10.04
CA GLY A 444 8.66 -0.59 9.28
C GLY A 444 8.41 -0.57 7.77
N ASP A 445 7.78 -1.62 7.25
CA ASP A 445 7.41 -1.76 5.84
C ASP A 445 6.49 -0.61 5.39
N SER A 446 5.45 -0.35 6.19
CA SER A 446 4.49 0.72 5.92
C SER A 446 5.15 2.09 5.96
N GLN A 447 6.07 2.32 6.89
CA GLN A 447 6.77 3.59 7.06
C GLN A 447 7.65 3.89 5.84
N VAL A 448 8.50 2.95 5.41
CA VAL A 448 9.41 3.18 4.28
C VAL A 448 8.67 3.34 2.95
N PHE A 449 7.49 2.76 2.81
CA PHE A 449 6.69 2.80 1.59
C PHE A 449 5.64 3.91 1.56
N SER A 450 5.34 4.57 2.67
CA SER A 450 4.20 5.49 2.80
C SER A 450 4.24 6.66 1.80
N GLU A 451 5.42 7.18 1.47
CA GLU A 451 5.58 8.23 0.46
C GLU A 451 5.28 7.69 -0.95
N THR A 452 5.80 6.51 -1.29
CA THR A 452 5.50 5.82 -2.55
C THR A 452 4.00 5.55 -2.69
N ALA A 453 3.33 5.12 -1.62
CA ALA A 453 1.88 4.90 -1.63
C ALA A 453 1.10 6.18 -1.98
N CYS A 454 1.54 7.36 -1.51
CA CYS A 454 0.93 8.65 -1.85
C CYS A 454 1.07 9.01 -3.34
N PHE A 455 2.13 8.56 -4.00
CA PHE A 455 2.27 8.72 -5.44
C PHE A 455 1.40 7.74 -6.24
N LEU A 456 1.24 6.52 -5.75
CA LEU A 456 0.51 5.46 -6.46
C LEU A 456 -1.00 5.50 -6.26
N ALA A 457 -1.46 6.00 -5.11
CA ALA A 457 -2.87 5.98 -4.72
C ALA A 457 -3.22 7.19 -3.84
N GLN A 458 -4.48 7.26 -3.41
CA GLN A 458 -4.95 8.20 -2.39
C GLN A 458 -5.18 7.43 -1.05
N PRO A 459 -4.11 7.11 -0.30
CA PRO A 459 -4.18 6.16 0.80
C PRO A 459 -4.65 6.76 2.13
N TYR A 460 -5.07 8.04 2.17
CA TYR A 460 -5.41 8.75 3.41
C TYR A 460 -6.42 7.98 4.28
N ALA A 461 -7.57 7.60 3.71
CA ALA A 461 -8.61 6.91 4.47
C ALA A 461 -8.17 5.50 4.92
N PHE A 462 -7.35 4.81 4.11
CA PHE A 462 -6.74 3.53 4.44
C PHE A 462 -5.75 3.65 5.60
N TYR A 463 -4.80 4.57 5.50
CA TYR A 463 -3.79 4.77 6.56
C TYR A 463 -4.39 5.37 7.83
N ARG A 464 -5.49 6.13 7.75
CA ARG A 464 -6.19 6.64 8.94
C ARG A 464 -6.67 5.50 9.85
N LYS A 465 -7.20 4.41 9.29
CA LYS A 465 -7.56 3.21 10.06
C LYS A 465 -6.33 2.55 10.68
N TYR A 466 -5.27 2.37 9.90
CA TYR A 466 -4.03 1.76 10.36
C TYR A 466 -3.35 2.55 11.49
N LEU A 467 -3.29 3.87 11.36
CA LEU A 467 -2.78 4.76 12.39
C LEU A 467 -3.64 4.75 13.67
N TYR A 468 -4.96 4.59 13.50
CA TYR A 468 -5.86 4.42 14.63
C TYR A 468 -5.57 3.12 15.40
N ASP A 469 -5.42 2.00 14.71
CA ASP A 469 -5.02 0.73 15.34
C ASP A 469 -3.70 0.88 16.12
N MET A 470 -2.70 1.49 15.50
CA MET A 470 -1.38 1.73 16.12
C MET A 470 -1.53 2.58 17.39
N GLU A 471 -2.32 3.65 17.34
CA GLU A 471 -2.60 4.51 18.49
C GLU A 471 -3.30 3.76 19.64
N GLN A 472 -4.26 2.87 19.33
CA GLN A 472 -4.95 2.10 20.37
C GLN A 472 -4.02 1.09 21.06
N GLU A 473 -3.16 0.41 20.29
CA GLU A 473 -2.15 -0.50 20.85
C GLU A 473 -1.11 0.27 21.69
N GLN A 474 -0.63 1.40 21.21
CA GLN A 474 0.33 2.25 21.87
C GLN A 474 -0.18 2.78 23.23
N LYS A 475 -1.46 3.17 23.32
CA LYS A 475 -2.09 3.62 24.58
C LYS A 475 -2.05 2.54 25.67
N ASN A 476 -2.11 1.27 25.28
CA ASN A 476 -2.04 0.15 26.20
C ASN A 476 -0.61 -0.30 26.50
N ALA A 477 0.38 0.27 25.82
CA ALA A 477 1.81 -0.07 25.91
C ALA A 477 2.68 1.11 26.45
N ASP A 478 2.11 2.00 27.26
CA ASP A 478 2.82 3.12 27.92
C ASP A 478 3.55 4.02 26.89
N GLY A 479 2.94 4.26 25.74
CA GLY A 479 3.47 5.07 24.66
C GLY A 479 4.38 4.32 23.66
N CYS A 480 4.67 3.04 23.90
CA CYS A 480 5.44 2.20 23.00
C CYS A 480 4.65 1.86 21.74
N ALA A 481 5.13 2.27 20.58
CA ALA A 481 4.52 1.88 19.30
C ALA A 481 4.81 0.41 18.98
N PRO A 482 3.84 -0.36 18.47
CA PRO A 482 4.07 -1.75 18.11
C PRO A 482 4.90 -1.90 16.82
N ASP A 483 5.62 -3.02 16.69
CA ASP A 483 6.35 -3.34 15.46
C ASP A 483 5.42 -3.78 14.32
N PHE A 484 4.24 -4.29 14.65
CA PHE A 484 3.17 -4.64 13.70
C PHE A 484 1.79 -4.47 14.35
N VAL A 485 0.78 -4.25 13.52
CA VAL A 485 -0.60 -3.96 13.92
C VAL A 485 -1.56 -4.95 13.25
N PRO A 486 -2.55 -5.48 13.99
CA PRO A 486 -2.70 -5.50 15.45
C PRO A 486 -1.58 -6.29 16.15
N ALA A 487 -1.28 -5.95 17.40
CA ALA A 487 -0.23 -6.60 18.18
C ALA A 487 -0.73 -7.94 18.79
N VAL A 488 -0.79 -8.99 17.98
CA VAL A 488 -1.41 -10.28 18.33
C VAL A 488 -0.51 -11.27 19.06
N THR A 489 0.80 -11.06 19.02
CA THR A 489 1.76 -11.89 19.78
C THR A 489 2.57 -10.98 20.69
N CYS A 490 3.69 -11.36 21.17
CA CYS A 490 4.54 -10.45 21.90
C CYS A 490 4.91 -9.27 20.96
N SER A 491 4.00 -8.31 20.82
CA SER A 491 4.29 -7.02 20.19
C SER A 491 5.59 -6.54 20.78
N GLY A 492 6.58 -6.33 19.93
CA GLY A 492 7.91 -5.96 20.35
C GLY A 492 7.89 -4.74 21.27
N LYS A 493 8.97 -4.50 21.92
CA LYS A 493 9.15 -3.34 22.80
C LYS A 493 9.31 -2.03 22.03
N GLY A 494 8.75 -1.94 20.81
CA GLY A 494 8.94 -0.89 19.83
C GLY A 494 10.38 -0.81 19.34
N THR A 495 10.59 -0.83 18.06
CA THR A 495 11.94 -0.79 17.47
C THR A 495 12.10 0.40 16.54
N THR A 496 13.36 0.80 16.30
CA THR A 496 13.67 1.90 15.38
C THR A 496 13.20 1.59 13.97
N ALA A 497 12.85 2.62 13.23
CA ALA A 497 12.26 2.62 11.89
C ALA A 497 10.85 2.01 11.84
N TRP A 498 10.54 0.99 12.65
CA TRP A 498 9.21 0.41 12.78
C TRP A 498 8.27 1.32 13.58
N GLY A 499 8.55 1.55 14.86
CA GLY A 499 7.73 2.44 15.70
C GLY A 499 7.70 3.89 15.22
N ASP A 500 8.70 4.33 14.48
CA ASP A 500 8.77 5.67 13.89
C ASP A 500 7.70 5.94 12.82
N ALA A 501 6.99 4.89 12.35
CA ALA A 501 5.77 5.01 11.56
C ALA A 501 4.74 5.94 12.22
N THR A 502 4.71 5.96 13.56
CA THR A 502 3.86 6.84 14.38
C THR A 502 4.02 8.34 14.07
N THR A 503 5.22 8.75 13.69
CA THR A 503 5.53 10.16 13.37
C THR A 503 5.60 10.41 11.86
N ILE A 504 6.23 9.50 11.11
CA ILE A 504 6.53 9.68 9.69
C ILE A 504 5.28 9.58 8.83
N MET A 505 4.40 8.58 9.08
CA MET A 505 3.23 8.38 8.23
C MET A 505 2.20 9.51 8.33
N PRO A 506 1.82 10.03 9.53
CA PRO A 506 0.94 11.20 9.60
C PRO A 506 1.52 12.42 8.89
N TRP A 507 2.85 12.62 8.96
CA TRP A 507 3.54 13.69 8.27
C TRP A 507 3.42 13.58 6.74
N HIS A 508 3.64 12.39 6.17
CA HIS A 508 3.45 12.15 4.75
C HIS A 508 1.98 12.39 4.35
N MET A 509 1.01 11.88 5.12
CA MET A 509 -0.42 12.14 4.83
C MET A 509 -0.73 13.64 4.79
N TYR A 510 -0.22 14.41 5.76
CA TYR A 510 -0.37 15.86 5.78
C TYR A 510 0.27 16.53 4.56
N LEU A 511 1.52 16.20 4.26
CA LEU A 511 2.26 16.81 3.16
C LEU A 511 1.55 16.61 1.81
N TYR A 512 1.06 15.39 1.57
CA TYR A 512 0.44 15.01 0.30
C TYR A 512 -1.03 15.41 0.15
N THR A 513 -1.74 15.65 1.25
CA THR A 513 -3.18 16.02 1.20
C THR A 513 -3.47 17.46 1.60
N GLY A 514 -2.60 18.09 2.37
CA GLY A 514 -2.85 19.37 3.03
C GLY A 514 -3.77 19.26 4.26
N ASP A 515 -4.27 18.09 4.59
CA ASP A 515 -5.20 17.87 5.70
C ASP A 515 -4.48 17.81 7.06
N ILE A 516 -4.51 18.93 7.78
CA ILE A 516 -3.89 19.04 9.11
C ILE A 516 -4.58 18.17 10.17
N THR A 517 -5.80 17.68 9.90
CA THR A 517 -6.55 16.92 10.92
C THR A 517 -5.88 15.60 11.25
N ILE A 518 -5.14 14.98 10.31
CA ILE A 518 -4.37 13.76 10.58
C ILE A 518 -3.29 14.02 11.64
N LEU A 519 -2.62 15.17 11.59
CA LEU A 519 -1.66 15.57 12.61
C LEU A 519 -2.33 15.87 13.95
N GLN A 520 -3.52 16.50 13.92
CA GLN A 520 -4.29 16.77 15.13
C GLN A 520 -4.75 15.47 15.82
N GLU A 521 -5.25 14.50 15.04
CA GLU A 521 -5.75 13.22 15.54
C GLU A 521 -4.63 12.39 16.19
N HIS A 522 -3.42 12.42 15.62
CA HIS A 522 -2.31 11.55 16.04
C HIS A 522 -1.20 12.27 16.84
N PHE A 523 -1.36 13.55 17.17
CA PHE A 523 -0.32 14.32 17.85
C PHE A 523 0.07 13.72 19.21
N GLU A 524 -0.89 13.25 19.99
CA GLU A 524 -0.61 12.60 21.29
C GLU A 524 0.16 11.29 21.10
N SER A 525 -0.15 10.53 20.05
CA SER A 525 0.57 9.30 19.67
C SER A 525 2.02 9.61 19.28
N MET A 526 2.25 10.66 18.46
CA MET A 526 3.60 11.12 18.09
C MET A 526 4.42 11.53 19.33
N CYS A 527 3.84 12.33 20.22
CA CYS A 527 4.48 12.70 21.49
C CYS A 527 4.77 11.47 22.35
N GLY A 528 3.78 10.57 22.47
CA GLY A 528 3.90 9.34 23.26
C GLY A 528 5.06 8.47 22.81
N TRP A 529 5.29 8.34 21.49
CA TRP A 529 6.43 7.59 20.94
C TRP A 529 7.77 8.20 21.33
N VAL A 530 7.95 9.49 21.08
CA VAL A 530 9.21 10.19 21.42
C VAL A 530 9.45 10.21 22.94
N ASP A 531 8.41 10.40 23.75
CA ASP A 531 8.52 10.38 25.21
C ASP A 531 8.81 8.95 25.75
N TYR A 532 8.27 7.89 25.10
CA TYR A 532 8.64 6.51 25.42
C TYR A 532 10.12 6.26 25.19
N ILE A 533 10.64 6.63 24.01
CA ILE A 533 12.08 6.50 23.73
C ILE A 533 12.90 7.29 24.76
N THR A 534 12.53 8.54 25.05
CA THR A 534 13.20 9.37 26.06
C THR A 534 13.22 8.73 27.45
N LYS A 535 12.20 7.96 27.79
CA LYS A 535 12.13 7.23 29.06
C LYS A 535 13.11 6.05 29.12
N VAL A 536 13.42 5.43 27.99
CA VAL A 536 14.22 4.20 27.91
C VAL A 536 15.63 4.39 27.37
N ASP A 537 15.94 5.56 26.79
CA ASP A 537 17.24 5.86 26.15
C ASP A 537 18.42 6.02 27.12
N GLY A 538 18.13 6.36 28.34
CA GLY A 538 19.14 6.66 29.35
C GLY A 538 19.58 8.13 29.34
N THR A 539 20.77 8.43 29.93
CA THR A 539 21.27 9.80 30.13
C THR A 539 22.07 10.35 28.95
N ASP A 540 22.47 9.50 28.04
CA ASP A 540 23.27 9.79 26.85
C ASP A 540 22.45 9.89 25.58
N HIS A 541 21.12 9.93 25.70
CA HIS A 541 20.17 9.96 24.59
C HIS A 541 20.46 8.91 23.50
N GLY A 542 21.00 7.75 23.92
CA GLY A 542 21.36 6.63 23.04
C GLY A 542 20.34 5.49 23.15
N TRP A 543 19.47 5.35 22.16
CA TRP A 543 18.45 4.30 22.13
C TRP A 543 18.99 2.98 21.56
N ARG A 544 20.16 2.55 22.00
CA ARG A 544 20.95 1.42 21.52
C ARG A 544 20.98 0.19 22.43
N ARG A 545 20.28 0.25 23.56
CA ARG A 545 20.30 -0.83 24.58
C ARG A 545 19.22 -1.86 24.41
N GLN A 546 18.33 -1.67 23.44
CA GLN A 546 17.24 -2.56 23.10
C GLN A 546 17.54 -3.31 21.80
N PHE A 547 16.75 -4.34 21.53
CA PHE A 547 16.75 -5.01 20.23
C PHE A 547 16.17 -4.08 19.16
N HIS A 548 16.82 -4.00 17.99
CA HIS A 548 16.33 -3.35 16.80
C HIS A 548 16.53 -4.26 15.59
N TYR A 549 15.69 -4.09 14.55
CA TYR A 549 15.81 -4.86 13.32
C TYR A 549 16.97 -4.42 12.43
N GLY A 550 17.56 -3.23 12.67
CA GLY A 550 18.66 -2.70 11.89
C GLY A 550 18.24 -2.38 10.44
N ASP A 551 19.20 -2.44 9.52
CA ASP A 551 18.91 -2.36 8.08
C ASP A 551 18.47 -3.75 7.58
N TRP A 552 17.18 -4.03 7.71
CA TRP A 552 16.60 -5.36 7.48
C TRP A 552 16.85 -5.85 6.05
N LEU A 553 17.30 -7.07 5.91
CA LEU A 553 17.65 -7.76 4.66
C LEU A 553 18.73 -7.06 3.81
N ALA A 554 19.57 -6.21 4.42
CA ALA A 554 20.75 -5.67 3.75
C ALA A 554 21.78 -6.78 3.43
N LEU A 555 22.57 -6.56 2.38
CA LEU A 555 23.51 -7.56 1.84
C LEU A 555 24.94 -7.44 2.44
N ASP A 556 25.13 -6.58 3.40
CA ASP A 556 26.42 -6.31 4.08
C ASP A 556 26.48 -6.93 5.48
N CYS A 557 25.60 -7.86 5.80
CA CYS A 557 25.61 -8.58 7.07
C CYS A 557 26.97 -9.26 7.30
N PRO A 558 27.63 -9.04 8.45
CA PRO A 558 28.94 -9.62 8.70
C PRO A 558 28.93 -11.09 9.10
N TYR A 559 27.76 -11.70 9.26
CA TYR A 559 27.60 -13.09 9.68
C TYR A 559 27.15 -13.97 8.50
N GLU A 560 27.54 -15.26 8.46
CA GLU A 560 27.13 -16.20 7.43
C GLU A 560 25.92 -17.06 7.86
N GLY A 561 25.00 -17.39 6.93
CA GLY A 561 23.87 -18.31 7.11
C GLY A 561 22.50 -17.70 6.89
N ASP A 562 21.43 -18.51 6.90
CA ASP A 562 20.04 -18.07 6.65
C ASP A 562 19.47 -17.11 7.72
N SER A 563 20.15 -16.97 8.85
CA SER A 563 19.82 -16.03 9.92
C SER A 563 20.32 -14.59 9.65
N GLN A 564 20.89 -14.33 8.48
CA GLN A 564 21.46 -13.05 8.08
C GLN A 564 20.37 -12.11 7.56
N VAL A 565 19.59 -11.55 8.47
CA VAL A 565 18.50 -10.65 8.13
C VAL A 565 18.78 -9.20 8.51
N ARG A 566 19.80 -8.95 9.35
CA ARG A 566 20.20 -7.61 9.79
C ARG A 566 21.50 -7.20 9.11
N GLY A 567 21.52 -6.02 8.51
CA GLY A 567 22.70 -5.49 7.84
C GLY A 567 23.88 -5.21 8.77
N GLY A 568 25.02 -4.81 8.18
CA GLY A 568 26.25 -4.47 8.90
C GLY A 568 26.24 -3.07 9.55
N THR A 569 25.20 -2.26 9.32
CA THR A 569 25.06 -0.95 9.96
C THR A 569 24.66 -1.14 11.43
N ASP A 570 25.37 -0.43 12.33
CA ASP A 570 25.09 -0.48 13.76
C ASP A 570 23.63 -0.12 14.06
N GLU A 571 22.92 -1.01 14.74
CA GLU A 571 21.51 -0.86 15.05
C GLU A 571 21.22 0.34 15.94
N GLY A 572 22.15 0.67 16.86
CA GLY A 572 22.07 1.83 17.72
C GLY A 572 22.23 3.15 16.96
N PHE A 573 23.07 3.18 15.93
CA PHE A 573 23.19 4.34 15.05
C PHE A 573 21.88 4.62 14.29
N ILE A 574 21.26 3.57 13.75
CA ILE A 574 19.94 3.69 13.10
C ILE A 574 18.92 4.19 14.12
N ALA A 575 18.92 3.60 15.32
CA ALA A 575 17.96 3.93 16.38
C ALA A 575 18.07 5.40 16.83
N ASP A 576 19.27 5.86 17.11
CA ASP A 576 19.50 7.24 17.54
C ASP A 576 19.15 8.25 16.42
N THR A 577 19.40 7.87 15.15
CA THR A 577 19.05 8.69 13.97
C THR A 577 17.52 8.85 13.82
N TYR A 578 16.77 7.75 13.89
CA TYR A 578 15.32 7.81 13.80
C TYR A 578 14.66 8.43 15.02
N TYR A 579 15.24 8.28 16.22
CA TYR A 579 14.80 8.99 17.41
C TYR A 579 14.86 10.51 17.20
N ARG A 580 15.98 11.01 16.67
CA ARG A 580 16.10 12.42 16.30
C ARG A 580 15.09 12.83 15.24
N LYS A 581 14.91 12.03 14.19
CA LYS A 581 13.94 12.28 13.10
C LYS A 581 12.53 12.41 13.66
N SER A 582 12.10 11.46 14.49
CA SER A 582 10.79 11.49 15.15
C SER A 582 10.59 12.71 16.05
N ALA A 583 11.63 13.11 16.80
CA ALA A 583 11.59 14.32 17.62
C ALA A 583 11.40 15.58 16.75
N LEU A 584 12.13 15.70 15.63
CA LEU A 584 11.99 16.84 14.71
C LEU A 584 10.61 16.90 14.03
N ILE A 585 10.07 15.77 13.58
CA ILE A 585 8.73 15.71 12.97
C ILE A 585 7.68 16.10 14.02
N THR A 586 7.79 15.60 15.25
CA THR A 586 6.89 15.95 16.35
C THR A 586 6.97 17.44 16.69
N ALA A 587 8.16 18.03 16.70
CA ALA A 587 8.36 19.47 16.93
C ALA A 587 7.71 20.30 15.80
N ARG A 588 7.94 19.96 14.54
CA ARG A 588 7.29 20.62 13.38
C ARG A 588 5.79 20.54 13.47
N THR A 589 5.26 19.37 13.80
CA THR A 589 3.82 19.14 14.00
C THR A 589 3.29 20.03 15.14
N ALA A 590 3.97 20.09 16.29
CA ALA A 590 3.60 20.94 17.41
C ALA A 590 3.50 22.42 16.99
N ARG A 591 4.44 22.90 16.18
CA ARG A 591 4.46 24.30 15.69
C ARG A 591 3.27 24.58 14.76
N LEU A 592 2.97 23.65 13.82
CA LEU A 592 1.77 23.75 12.97
C LEU A 592 0.48 23.79 13.77
N LEU A 593 0.42 23.09 14.90
CA LEU A 593 -0.73 23.06 15.80
C LEU A 593 -0.73 24.22 16.83
N GLY A 594 0.19 25.18 16.73
CA GLY A 594 0.31 26.33 17.64
C GLY A 594 0.78 26.00 19.06
N LYS A 595 1.43 24.83 19.25
CA LYS A 595 1.92 24.32 20.55
C LYS A 595 3.43 24.62 20.70
N GLU A 596 3.80 25.89 20.75
CA GLU A 596 5.19 26.34 20.68
C GLU A 596 6.08 25.76 21.79
N ASP A 597 5.61 25.69 23.03
CA ASP A 597 6.39 25.13 24.16
C ASP A 597 6.75 23.66 23.93
N ILE A 598 5.84 22.90 23.29
CA ILE A 598 6.08 21.51 22.94
C ILE A 598 7.04 21.40 21.76
N ALA A 599 6.93 22.28 20.77
CA ALA A 599 7.87 22.34 19.65
C ALA A 599 9.31 22.55 20.15
N VAL A 600 9.53 23.56 21.01
CA VAL A 600 10.85 23.85 21.61
C VAL A 600 11.37 22.67 22.44
N LYS A 601 10.50 21.95 23.17
CA LYS A 601 10.88 20.74 23.93
C LYS A 601 11.55 19.71 23.01
N TYR A 602 10.88 19.36 21.90
CA TYR A 602 11.38 18.30 21.02
C TYR A 602 12.51 18.76 20.09
N GLU A 603 12.58 20.04 19.71
CA GLU A 603 13.75 20.60 19.02
C GLU A 603 14.99 20.54 19.92
N THR A 604 14.86 20.97 21.17
CA THR A 604 15.95 20.90 22.15
C THR A 604 16.42 19.46 22.37
N LEU A 605 15.47 18.50 22.39
CA LEU A 605 15.79 17.08 22.48
C LEU A 605 16.54 16.60 21.24
N ALA A 606 16.08 16.94 20.04
CA ALA A 606 16.71 16.56 18.77
C ALA A 606 18.16 17.09 18.66
N ASP A 607 18.43 18.31 19.15
CA ASP A 607 19.78 18.89 19.18
C ASP A 607 20.71 18.14 20.16
N LYS A 608 20.19 17.70 21.30
CA LYS A 608 20.93 16.85 22.25
C LYS A 608 21.27 15.50 21.65
N ILE A 609 20.27 14.84 21.05
CA ILE A 609 20.47 13.55 20.37
C ILE A 609 21.52 13.69 19.28
N LEU A 610 21.48 14.76 18.47
CA LEU A 610 22.50 15.00 17.44
C LEU A 610 23.91 15.15 18.05
N THR A 611 24.00 15.86 19.17
CA THR A 611 25.29 16.02 19.88
C THR A 611 25.87 14.67 20.32
N ASP A 612 25.00 13.79 20.84
CA ASP A 612 25.40 12.47 21.32
C ASP A 612 25.70 11.51 20.16
N ILE A 613 24.92 11.55 19.05
CA ILE A 613 25.22 10.83 17.81
C ILE A 613 26.61 11.20 17.28
N VAL A 614 26.92 12.50 17.24
CA VAL A 614 28.22 12.98 16.74
C VAL A 614 29.37 12.52 17.65
N ALA A 615 29.17 12.55 18.96
CA ALA A 615 30.17 12.11 19.92
C ALA A 615 30.45 10.60 19.89
N GLU A 616 29.41 9.80 19.65
CA GLU A 616 29.48 8.33 19.67
C GLU A 616 30.01 7.76 18.34
N TYR A 617 29.50 8.24 17.23
CA TYR A 617 29.69 7.57 15.94
C TYR A 617 30.62 8.26 14.96
N TYR A 618 31.10 9.46 15.29
CA TYR A 618 31.95 10.22 14.36
C TYR A 618 33.33 10.52 14.96
N SER A 619 34.34 10.43 14.12
CA SER A 619 35.67 10.87 14.44
C SER A 619 35.74 12.41 14.51
N PRO A 620 36.76 13.00 15.20
CA PRO A 620 36.88 14.47 15.33
C PRO A 620 36.92 15.23 14.00
N ASN A 621 37.28 14.57 12.89
CA ASN A 621 37.30 15.18 11.57
C ASN A 621 35.99 14.95 10.76
N GLY A 622 34.93 14.42 11.41
CA GLY A 622 33.58 14.25 10.84
C GLY A 622 33.41 13.01 9.97
N ARG A 623 34.28 12.01 10.04
CA ARG A 623 34.10 10.73 9.37
C ARG A 623 33.21 9.82 10.21
N CYS A 624 32.17 9.27 9.63
CA CYS A 624 31.38 8.21 10.27
C CYS A 624 32.26 6.96 10.50
N CYS A 625 32.28 6.43 11.73
CA CYS A 625 33.05 5.25 12.07
C CYS A 625 32.43 3.94 11.60
N ILE A 626 31.13 3.96 11.24
CA ILE A 626 30.41 2.84 10.68
C ILE A 626 30.59 2.87 9.17
N ASN A 627 31.20 1.80 8.62
CA ASN A 627 31.64 1.76 7.22
C ASN A 627 30.66 0.96 6.36
N THR A 628 29.42 1.42 6.29
CA THR A 628 28.34 0.81 5.49
C THR A 628 27.65 1.86 4.61
N GLN A 629 27.02 1.41 3.52
CA GLN A 629 26.28 2.31 2.62
C GLN A 629 25.14 3.01 3.38
N THR A 630 24.36 2.29 4.17
CA THR A 630 23.23 2.81 4.94
C THR A 630 23.66 3.86 5.97
N ALA A 631 24.79 3.68 6.66
CA ALA A 631 25.28 4.70 7.59
C ALA A 631 25.69 6.00 6.87
N ALA A 632 26.30 5.90 5.70
CA ALA A 632 26.62 7.07 4.88
C ALA A 632 25.34 7.76 4.36
N LEU A 633 24.34 7.00 3.92
CA LEU A 633 23.03 7.50 3.46
C LEU A 633 22.26 8.22 4.57
N LEU A 634 22.17 7.63 5.76
CA LEU A 634 21.54 8.27 6.92
C LEU A 634 22.26 9.56 7.33
N THR A 635 23.61 9.57 7.22
CA THR A 635 24.40 10.79 7.50
C THR A 635 24.07 11.91 6.51
N LEU A 636 23.89 11.57 5.22
CA LEU A 636 23.51 12.55 4.17
C LEU A 636 22.07 13.02 4.38
N HIS A 637 21.13 12.09 4.45
CA HIS A 637 19.70 12.36 4.51
C HIS A 637 19.29 13.18 5.73
N GLU A 638 19.79 12.83 6.92
CA GLU A 638 19.44 13.50 8.17
C GLU A 638 20.40 14.65 8.52
N GLY A 639 21.41 14.93 7.69
CA GLY A 639 22.37 16.00 7.91
C GLY A 639 23.15 15.87 9.24
N LEU A 640 23.50 14.63 9.62
CA LEU A 640 24.05 14.35 10.95
C LEU A 640 25.43 14.94 11.19
N ASN A 641 26.26 15.04 10.12
CA ASN A 641 27.62 15.58 10.19
C ASN A 641 28.10 16.03 8.80
N ARG A 642 29.38 16.00 8.55
CA ARG A 642 30.06 16.39 7.30
C ARG A 642 29.51 15.60 6.10
N GLN A 643 28.60 16.20 5.34
CA GLN A 643 27.98 15.58 4.15
C GLN A 643 28.99 15.26 3.05
N ASP A 644 30.00 16.14 2.87
CA ASP A 644 31.09 15.90 1.93
C ASP A 644 31.89 14.61 2.23
N ARG A 645 32.06 14.30 3.51
CA ARG A 645 32.71 13.07 3.98
C ARG A 645 31.83 11.85 3.82
N ALA A 646 30.55 11.99 4.14
CA ALA A 646 29.58 10.91 3.97
C ALA A 646 29.42 10.52 2.51
N LEU A 647 29.32 11.50 1.60
CA LEU A 647 29.28 11.26 0.16
C LEU A 647 30.55 10.54 -0.33
N GLN A 648 31.74 11.01 0.08
CA GLN A 648 33.00 10.34 -0.29
C GLN A 648 33.05 8.89 0.23
N GLN A 649 32.53 8.64 1.43
CA GLN A 649 32.44 7.29 2.00
C GLN A 649 31.48 6.43 1.18
N LEU A 650 30.28 6.92 0.86
CA LEU A 650 29.29 6.22 0.05
C LEU A 650 29.85 5.84 -1.32
N LEU A 651 30.45 6.79 -2.02
CA LEU A 651 31.06 6.55 -3.35
C LEU A 651 32.17 5.49 -3.29
N THR A 652 33.01 5.54 -2.25
CA THR A 652 34.06 4.52 -2.05
C THR A 652 33.46 3.14 -1.79
N LEU A 653 32.39 3.05 -1.00
CA LEU A 653 31.72 1.78 -0.70
C LEU A 653 31.01 1.20 -1.92
N LEU A 654 30.36 2.05 -2.74
CA LEU A 654 29.75 1.63 -3.99
C LEU A 654 30.80 1.13 -4.97
N GLN A 655 31.90 1.87 -5.16
CA GLN A 655 33.02 1.46 -6.00
C GLN A 655 33.60 0.10 -5.57
N ASN A 656 33.78 -0.12 -4.26
CA ASN A 656 34.28 -1.39 -3.72
C ASN A 656 33.26 -2.53 -3.88
N ALA A 657 32.01 -2.23 -4.13
CA ALA A 657 30.93 -3.18 -4.40
C ALA A 657 30.60 -3.29 -5.90
N ASP A 658 31.50 -2.88 -6.80
CA ASP A 658 31.27 -2.84 -8.26
C ASP A 658 30.02 -2.00 -8.65
N ASP A 659 29.83 -0.86 -7.97
CA ASP A 659 28.65 0.01 -8.09
C ASP A 659 27.31 -0.71 -7.83
N LYS A 660 27.30 -1.65 -6.92
CA LYS A 660 26.11 -2.41 -6.51
C LYS A 660 25.66 -2.03 -5.12
N LEU A 661 24.35 -2.05 -4.91
CA LEU A 661 23.75 -1.81 -3.61
C LEU A 661 24.05 -2.94 -2.62
N LYS A 662 24.10 -2.57 -1.33
CA LYS A 662 24.22 -3.48 -0.19
C LYS A 662 23.19 -3.19 0.90
N THR A 663 22.29 -2.25 0.63
CA THR A 663 21.31 -1.73 1.58
C THR A 663 20.12 -2.66 1.76
N GLY A 664 19.47 -2.54 2.91
CA GLY A 664 18.20 -3.19 3.25
C GLY A 664 17.02 -2.20 3.22
N PHE A 665 16.01 -2.46 4.05
CA PHE A 665 14.78 -1.67 4.06
C PHE A 665 14.98 -0.20 4.45
N VAL A 666 15.96 0.08 5.31
CA VAL A 666 16.26 1.44 5.77
C VAL A 666 17.06 2.23 4.74
N GLY A 667 18.10 1.62 4.18
CA GLY A 667 19.02 2.33 3.28
C GLY A 667 18.53 2.41 1.83
N THR A 668 17.81 1.40 1.33
CA THR A 668 17.44 1.31 -0.08
C THR A 668 16.55 2.47 -0.57
N PRO A 669 15.53 2.93 0.19
CA PRO A 669 14.71 4.07 -0.23
C PRO A 669 15.52 5.37 -0.43
N LEU A 670 16.59 5.52 0.33
CA LEU A 670 17.44 6.73 0.34
C LEU A 670 18.51 6.71 -0.77
N LEU A 671 18.91 5.53 -1.25
CA LEU A 671 20.11 5.36 -2.04
C LEU A 671 20.15 6.20 -3.31
N CYS A 672 19.14 6.04 -4.17
CA CYS A 672 19.10 6.76 -5.44
C CYS A 672 18.83 8.26 -5.23
N GLU A 673 17.98 8.60 -4.25
CA GLU A 673 17.63 9.99 -3.95
C GLU A 673 18.87 10.78 -3.44
N GLU A 674 19.59 10.27 -2.45
CA GLU A 674 20.76 10.94 -1.90
C GLU A 674 21.90 11.07 -2.91
N LEU A 675 22.09 10.06 -3.76
CA LEU A 675 23.06 10.17 -4.85
C LEU A 675 22.68 11.29 -5.83
N ALA A 676 21.42 11.38 -6.24
CA ALA A 676 20.96 12.42 -7.15
C ALA A 676 21.07 13.81 -6.53
N ASP A 677 20.63 13.97 -5.26
CA ASP A 677 20.68 15.25 -4.53
C ASP A 677 22.10 15.76 -4.30
N HIS A 678 23.10 14.87 -4.36
CA HIS A 678 24.51 15.21 -4.24
C HIS A 678 25.27 15.17 -5.57
N GLY A 679 24.58 15.31 -6.70
CA GLY A 679 25.17 15.45 -8.03
C GLY A 679 25.77 14.15 -8.59
N GLN A 680 25.25 12.99 -8.14
CA GLN A 680 25.65 11.66 -8.59
C GLN A 680 24.52 10.97 -9.35
N GLU A 681 23.75 11.72 -10.12
CA GLU A 681 22.57 11.25 -10.86
C GLU A 681 22.90 10.04 -11.77
N LYS A 682 24.10 10.06 -12.37
CA LYS A 682 24.54 8.95 -13.23
C LYS A 682 24.68 7.63 -12.46
N LEU A 683 25.15 7.70 -11.24
CA LEU A 683 25.29 6.50 -10.40
C LEU A 683 23.93 6.04 -9.86
N ALA A 684 23.04 6.98 -9.52
CA ALA A 684 21.66 6.66 -9.15
C ALA A 684 20.92 5.93 -10.28
N ASP A 685 21.02 6.44 -11.52
CA ASP A 685 20.42 5.82 -12.69
C ASP A 685 21.03 4.44 -13.00
N LYS A 686 22.37 4.29 -12.85
CA LYS A 686 23.05 3.01 -13.02
C LYS A 686 22.53 1.96 -12.04
N LEU A 687 22.29 2.35 -10.79
CA LEU A 687 21.71 1.47 -9.77
C LEU A 687 20.26 1.11 -10.08
N LEU A 688 19.43 2.11 -10.44
CA LEU A 688 18.03 1.90 -10.79
C LEU A 688 17.85 0.98 -12.01
N LEU A 689 18.67 1.16 -13.04
CA LEU A 689 18.61 0.42 -14.30
C LEU A 689 19.48 -0.84 -14.29
N ASN A 690 20.03 -1.22 -13.13
CA ASN A 690 20.87 -2.42 -13.01
C ASN A 690 20.04 -3.69 -13.24
N GLU A 691 20.42 -4.46 -14.26
CA GLU A 691 19.79 -5.71 -14.64
C GLU A 691 20.45 -6.96 -14.05
N GLU A 692 21.55 -6.76 -13.31
CA GLU A 692 22.26 -7.82 -12.61
C GLU A 692 21.92 -7.85 -11.13
N TYR A 693 22.16 -8.97 -10.48
CA TYR A 693 22.07 -9.12 -9.03
C TYR A 693 23.10 -8.25 -8.28
N PRO A 694 22.72 -7.57 -7.21
CA PRO A 694 21.35 -7.26 -6.80
C PRO A 694 20.80 -6.05 -7.56
N GLY A 695 19.52 -6.07 -7.90
CA GLY A 695 18.87 -4.95 -8.61
C GLY A 695 17.41 -5.23 -8.93
N TRP A 696 16.62 -4.16 -9.01
CA TRP A 696 15.19 -4.23 -9.31
C TRP A 696 14.89 -4.81 -10.72
N LEU A 697 15.70 -4.47 -11.72
CA LEU A 697 15.50 -5.00 -13.06
C LEU A 697 16.02 -6.43 -13.21
N HIS A 698 16.87 -6.90 -12.30
CA HIS A 698 17.23 -8.31 -12.20
C HIS A 698 15.99 -9.17 -11.85
N GLU A 699 15.19 -8.74 -10.89
CA GLU A 699 13.92 -9.41 -10.54
C GLU A 699 12.98 -9.46 -11.74
N VAL A 700 12.86 -8.34 -12.48
CA VAL A 700 12.07 -8.28 -13.73
C VAL A 700 12.58 -9.30 -14.76
N ASN A 701 13.89 -9.44 -14.92
CA ASN A 701 14.50 -10.42 -15.82
C ASN A 701 14.19 -11.87 -15.42
N LEU A 702 14.01 -12.15 -14.14
CA LEU A 702 13.58 -13.45 -13.62
C LEU A 702 12.05 -13.64 -13.66
N GLY A 703 11.31 -12.72 -14.28
CA GLY A 703 9.86 -12.82 -14.47
C GLY A 703 9.00 -12.35 -13.31
N ALA A 704 9.54 -11.50 -12.42
CA ALA A 704 8.79 -10.89 -11.35
C ALA A 704 7.62 -10.05 -11.87
N THR A 705 6.45 -10.22 -11.27
CA THR A 705 5.24 -9.41 -11.50
C THR A 705 4.83 -8.60 -10.26
N THR A 706 5.59 -8.73 -9.20
CA THR A 706 5.54 -8.02 -7.93
C THR A 706 6.97 -7.77 -7.46
N VAL A 707 7.18 -6.87 -6.49
CA VAL A 707 8.48 -6.68 -5.85
C VAL A 707 8.72 -7.80 -4.84
N TRP A 708 9.95 -8.27 -4.72
CA TRP A 708 10.33 -9.35 -3.83
C TRP A 708 10.82 -8.84 -2.47
N GLU A 709 10.74 -9.71 -1.47
CA GLU A 709 11.22 -9.42 -0.11
C GLU A 709 12.75 -9.34 -0.02
N ARG A 710 13.44 -10.19 -0.79
CA ARG A 710 14.90 -10.28 -0.79
C ARG A 710 15.43 -10.10 -2.20
N TRP A 711 16.60 -9.48 -2.31
CA TRP A 711 17.30 -9.35 -3.59
C TRP A 711 17.57 -10.70 -4.26
N ASN A 712 17.76 -11.75 -3.45
CA ASN A 712 17.99 -13.13 -3.89
C ASN A 712 16.80 -14.05 -3.61
N SER A 713 15.56 -13.56 -3.69
CA SER A 713 14.38 -14.40 -3.48
C SER A 713 14.35 -15.62 -4.37
N LEU A 714 14.73 -15.46 -5.64
CA LEU A 714 15.08 -16.56 -6.54
C LEU A 714 16.59 -16.52 -6.81
N ASP A 715 17.18 -17.70 -6.95
CA ASP A 715 18.54 -17.86 -7.46
C ASP A 715 18.58 -17.77 -9.01
N GLU A 716 19.77 -17.86 -9.60
CA GLU A 716 19.96 -17.79 -11.05
C GLU A 716 19.27 -18.93 -11.84
N SER A 717 18.90 -20.02 -11.17
CA SER A 717 18.13 -21.14 -11.76
C SER A 717 16.61 -20.96 -11.66
N GLY A 718 16.14 -19.90 -10.98
CA GLY A 718 14.73 -19.61 -10.73
C GLY A 718 14.16 -20.36 -9.51
N HIS A 719 15.01 -20.95 -8.67
CA HIS A 719 14.59 -21.64 -7.45
C HIS A 719 14.53 -20.68 -6.26
N ILE A 720 13.60 -20.95 -5.34
CA ILE A 720 13.50 -20.25 -4.07
C ILE A 720 14.80 -20.43 -3.27
N SER A 721 15.45 -19.32 -2.91
CA SER A 721 16.74 -19.34 -2.20
C SER A 721 16.60 -19.67 -0.71
N SER A 722 15.43 -19.43 -0.11
CA SER A 722 15.13 -19.70 1.30
C SER A 722 13.62 -19.90 1.48
N THR A 723 13.22 -20.86 2.29
CA THR A 723 11.80 -21.14 2.60
C THR A 723 11.29 -20.41 3.84
N GLY A 724 12.20 -19.94 4.71
CA GLY A 724 11.83 -19.35 6.00
C GLY A 724 11.39 -17.89 5.92
N MET A 725 12.15 -17.07 5.21
CA MET A 725 11.95 -15.63 5.08
C MET A 725 12.07 -15.27 3.60
N ASN A 726 11.01 -15.51 2.84
CA ASN A 726 11.01 -15.26 1.40
C ASN A 726 9.60 -15.16 0.84
N SER A 727 9.23 -13.96 0.43
CA SER A 727 8.00 -13.65 -0.28
C SER A 727 8.33 -13.10 -1.67
N LEU A 728 7.63 -13.59 -2.69
CA LEU A 728 7.72 -12.99 -4.02
C LEU A 728 6.74 -11.82 -4.21
N ASN A 729 6.03 -11.43 -3.15
CA ASN A 729 5.09 -10.31 -3.16
C ASN A 729 5.23 -9.49 -1.87
N HIS A 730 6.18 -8.55 -1.87
CA HIS A 730 6.53 -7.73 -0.71
C HIS A 730 6.89 -6.32 -1.17
N TYR A 731 6.25 -5.30 -0.63
CA TYR A 731 6.33 -3.96 -1.23
C TYR A 731 7.51 -3.09 -0.74
N ALA A 732 8.22 -3.46 0.33
CA ALA A 732 9.19 -2.57 0.99
C ALA A 732 10.28 -2.04 0.03
N TYR A 733 10.93 -2.88 -0.77
CA TYR A 733 11.93 -2.44 -1.75
C TYR A 733 11.36 -1.63 -2.92
N GLY A 734 10.03 -1.65 -3.10
CA GLY A 734 9.32 -0.77 -4.03
C GLY A 734 9.31 0.69 -3.58
N ALA A 735 9.74 1.00 -2.36
CA ALA A 735 9.84 2.37 -1.83
C ALA A 735 10.71 3.30 -2.70
N VAL A 736 11.65 2.74 -3.48
CA VAL A 736 12.46 3.51 -4.45
C VAL A 736 11.61 4.21 -5.52
N ALA A 737 10.36 3.82 -5.72
CA ALA A 737 9.49 4.49 -6.68
C ALA A 737 9.22 5.96 -6.30
N ALA A 738 9.31 6.34 -5.03
CA ALA A 738 9.27 7.74 -4.61
C ALA A 738 10.40 8.56 -5.27
N TYR A 739 11.63 8.01 -5.35
CA TYR A 739 12.74 8.64 -6.08
C TYR A 739 12.38 8.87 -7.57
N ILE A 740 11.75 7.90 -8.22
CA ILE A 740 11.34 8.03 -9.63
C ILE A 740 10.39 9.22 -9.80
N TRP A 741 9.40 9.36 -8.92
CA TRP A 741 8.46 10.50 -8.94
C TRP A 741 9.12 11.82 -8.59
N LYS A 742 9.95 11.85 -7.55
CA LYS A 742 10.57 13.08 -7.05
C LYS A 742 11.71 13.58 -7.93
N ARG A 743 12.43 12.68 -8.62
CA ARG A 743 13.62 13.05 -9.41
C ARG A 743 13.46 12.83 -10.89
N LEU A 744 12.99 11.67 -11.37
CA LEU A 744 12.85 11.47 -12.81
C LEU A 744 11.61 12.21 -13.39
N VAL A 745 10.48 12.16 -12.70
CA VAL A 745 9.32 13.04 -13.01
C VAL A 745 9.60 14.47 -12.56
N GLY A 746 10.29 14.64 -11.44
CA GLY A 746 10.67 15.90 -10.84
C GLY A 746 9.59 16.53 -9.95
N LEU A 747 8.50 15.83 -9.64
CA LEU A 747 7.35 16.37 -8.89
C LEU A 747 7.59 16.30 -7.37
N ASN A 748 7.82 17.46 -6.75
CA ASN A 748 8.08 17.57 -5.32
C ASN A 748 7.07 18.52 -4.66
N PRO A 749 6.24 18.07 -3.72
CA PRO A 749 5.42 18.95 -2.90
C PRO A 749 6.31 19.82 -1.99
N VAL A 750 5.87 21.03 -1.70
CA VAL A 750 6.59 21.98 -0.85
C VAL A 750 6.01 21.95 0.56
N GLU A 751 6.83 21.75 1.58
CA GLU A 751 6.38 21.64 2.99
C GLU A 751 5.60 22.88 3.46
N ASP A 752 5.98 24.08 3.02
CA ASP A 752 5.30 25.33 3.38
C ASP A 752 3.94 25.51 2.67
N ALA A 753 3.61 24.65 1.70
CA ALA A 753 2.36 24.66 0.97
C ALA A 753 1.89 23.24 0.64
N PRO A 754 1.55 22.43 1.67
CA PRO A 754 1.19 21.02 1.53
C PRO A 754 -0.06 20.85 0.65
N GLY A 755 -0.35 19.63 0.23
CA GLY A 755 -1.50 19.34 -0.63
C GLY A 755 -1.30 19.82 -2.08
N PHE A 756 -0.05 19.97 -2.51
CA PHE A 756 0.30 20.36 -3.88
C PHE A 756 -0.18 21.75 -4.32
N HIS A 757 -0.48 22.65 -3.38
CA HIS A 757 -0.74 24.05 -3.71
C HIS A 757 0.46 24.68 -4.40
N LYS A 758 1.67 24.33 -3.93
CA LYS A 758 2.93 24.66 -4.59
C LYS A 758 3.77 23.41 -4.72
N VAL A 759 4.41 23.30 -5.89
CA VAL A 759 5.33 22.20 -6.18
C VAL A 759 6.61 22.72 -6.80
N GLN A 760 7.68 21.99 -6.64
CA GLN A 760 8.87 22.13 -7.46
C GLN A 760 8.83 21.02 -8.51
N ILE A 761 9.07 21.38 -9.78
CA ILE A 761 9.19 20.43 -10.88
C ILE A 761 10.60 20.57 -11.45
N ILE A 762 11.46 19.67 -11.02
CA ILE A 762 12.88 19.63 -11.33
C ILE A 762 13.24 18.22 -11.80
N PRO A 763 12.90 17.87 -13.04
CA PRO A 763 13.15 16.52 -13.52
C PRO A 763 14.64 16.27 -13.82
N HIS A 764 15.08 15.06 -13.57
CA HIS A 764 16.31 14.51 -14.07
C HIS A 764 16.02 13.76 -15.37
N VAL A 765 16.61 14.21 -16.47
CA VAL A 765 16.43 13.59 -17.80
C VAL A 765 17.57 12.62 -18.11
N ASN A 766 17.21 11.48 -18.65
CA ASN A 766 18.15 10.44 -19.00
C ASN A 766 17.81 9.85 -20.39
N TYR A 767 18.77 9.83 -21.30
CA TYR A 767 18.58 9.32 -22.66
C TYR A 767 18.30 7.81 -22.69
N SER A 768 18.85 7.03 -21.73
CA SER A 768 18.60 5.59 -21.63
C SER A 768 17.15 5.27 -21.21
N ILE A 769 16.51 6.16 -20.46
CA ILE A 769 15.07 6.09 -20.14
C ILE A 769 14.24 6.59 -21.34
N GLY A 770 14.74 7.56 -22.07
CA GLY A 770 14.18 8.09 -23.31
C GLY A 770 13.02 9.05 -23.12
N SER A 771 12.03 8.72 -22.32
CA SER A 771 10.87 9.56 -22.04
C SER A 771 10.21 9.22 -20.73
N ILE A 772 9.47 10.20 -20.19
CA ILE A 772 8.53 10.01 -19.08
C ILE A 772 7.22 10.75 -19.41
N GLN A 773 6.10 10.14 -19.04
CA GLN A 773 4.80 10.74 -19.11
C GLN A 773 3.94 10.32 -17.93
N THR A 774 3.31 11.29 -17.27
CA THR A 774 2.37 11.01 -16.17
C THR A 774 1.30 12.08 -16.01
N VAL A 775 0.21 11.68 -15.35
CA VAL A 775 -0.83 12.58 -14.82
C VAL A 775 -0.96 12.28 -13.32
N TYR A 776 -0.65 13.24 -12.48
CA TYR A 776 -0.79 13.13 -11.04
C TYR A 776 -2.04 13.86 -10.53
N PRO A 777 -3.05 13.16 -10.00
CA PRO A 777 -4.27 13.75 -9.47
C PRO A 777 -4.05 14.26 -8.05
N SER A 778 -3.61 15.51 -7.92
CA SER A 778 -3.39 16.15 -6.62
C SER A 778 -4.70 16.70 -6.03
N PRO A 779 -4.72 17.07 -4.74
CA PRO A 779 -5.87 17.70 -4.09
C PRO A 779 -6.33 19.02 -4.76
N VAL A 780 -5.47 19.71 -5.50
CA VAL A 780 -5.78 20.96 -6.20
C VAL A 780 -6.02 20.77 -7.71
N GLY A 781 -5.98 19.53 -8.20
CA GLY A 781 -6.17 19.19 -9.61
C GLY A 781 -5.01 18.40 -10.19
N GLU A 782 -5.07 18.15 -11.50
CA GLU A 782 -4.10 17.29 -12.18
C GLU A 782 -2.84 18.04 -12.59
N TYR A 783 -1.68 17.59 -12.12
CA TYR A 783 -0.39 17.92 -12.72
C TYR A 783 -0.10 16.93 -13.85
N ARG A 784 0.19 17.44 -15.05
CA ARG A 784 0.60 16.64 -16.21
C ARG A 784 2.04 16.95 -16.51
N ILE A 785 2.89 15.96 -16.51
CA ILE A 785 4.34 16.12 -16.71
C ILE A 785 4.79 15.10 -17.73
N ALA A 786 5.51 15.57 -18.73
CA ALA A 786 6.16 14.71 -19.71
C ALA A 786 7.50 15.31 -20.14
N TRP A 787 8.45 14.46 -20.40
CA TRP A 787 9.65 14.81 -21.12
C TRP A 787 10.09 13.67 -22.04
N GLU A 788 10.75 14.02 -23.12
CA GLU A 788 11.41 13.09 -24.03
C GLU A 788 12.76 13.64 -24.50
N THR A 789 13.65 12.73 -24.78
CA THR A 789 15.00 13.02 -25.28
C THR A 789 15.13 12.52 -26.71
N PRO A 790 14.72 13.32 -27.72
CA PRO A 790 14.75 12.90 -29.12
C PRO A 790 16.16 12.60 -29.61
N ASP A 791 17.15 13.25 -29.02
CA ASP A 791 18.57 12.99 -29.22
C ASP A 791 19.39 13.38 -27.97
N LEU A 792 20.70 13.24 -28.02
CA LEU A 792 21.61 13.50 -26.89
C LEU A 792 21.70 14.97 -26.47
N ASN A 793 21.20 15.90 -27.25
CA ASN A 793 21.38 17.34 -27.04
C ASN A 793 20.07 18.11 -26.97
N HIS A 794 18.95 17.45 -27.08
CA HIS A 794 17.64 18.12 -27.04
C HIS A 794 16.70 17.41 -26.06
N VAL A 795 15.91 18.22 -25.39
CA VAL A 795 14.79 17.77 -24.55
C VAL A 795 13.52 18.44 -25.04
N HIS A 796 12.47 17.66 -25.25
CA HIS A 796 11.11 18.18 -25.32
C HIS A 796 10.48 18.00 -23.94
N PHE A 797 10.04 19.10 -23.33
CA PHE A 797 9.50 19.13 -21.98
C PHE A 797 8.13 19.79 -21.97
N MET A 798 7.17 19.10 -21.38
CA MET A 798 5.80 19.58 -21.21
C MET A 798 5.41 19.47 -19.72
N VAL A 799 4.85 20.55 -19.18
CA VAL A 799 4.19 20.55 -17.88
C VAL A 799 2.90 21.35 -17.94
N SER A 800 1.82 20.77 -17.40
CA SER A 800 0.55 21.46 -17.19
C SER A 800 0.24 21.50 -15.71
N VAL A 801 0.11 22.70 -15.18
CA VAL A 801 -0.19 22.98 -13.77
C VAL A 801 -1.70 23.13 -13.62
N PRO A 802 -2.35 22.55 -12.61
CA PRO A 802 -3.78 22.72 -12.41
C PRO A 802 -4.14 24.17 -12.11
N PRO A 803 -5.36 24.61 -12.39
CA PRO A 803 -5.78 26.03 -12.30
C PRO A 803 -5.51 26.72 -10.96
N GLN A 804 -5.51 25.97 -9.86
CA GLN A 804 -5.26 26.45 -8.50
C GLN A 804 -3.88 26.04 -7.95
N GLY A 805 -3.05 25.38 -8.76
CA GLY A 805 -1.68 25.01 -8.41
C GLY A 805 -0.67 26.07 -8.86
N GLU A 806 0.47 26.07 -8.18
CA GLU A 806 1.67 26.84 -8.55
C GLU A 806 2.85 25.86 -8.68
N ALA A 807 3.64 26.00 -9.74
CA ALA A 807 4.84 25.19 -9.94
C ALA A 807 6.06 26.07 -10.21
N TYR A 808 7.13 25.85 -9.45
CA TYR A 808 8.47 26.32 -9.81
C TYR A 808 9.14 25.25 -10.68
N VAL A 809 9.38 25.57 -11.94
CA VAL A 809 9.88 24.64 -12.95
C VAL A 809 11.32 25.01 -13.31
N VAL A 810 12.21 24.00 -13.25
CA VAL A 810 13.59 24.12 -13.73
C VAL A 810 13.74 23.20 -14.94
N LEU A 811 14.18 23.77 -16.08
CA LEU A 811 14.48 22.95 -17.26
C LEU A 811 15.81 22.22 -17.04
N PRO A 812 15.81 20.87 -17.07
CA PRO A 812 17.01 20.08 -16.80
C PRO A 812 18.06 20.32 -17.90
N LYS A 813 19.32 20.60 -17.48
CA LYS A 813 20.45 20.83 -18.39
C LYS A 813 20.20 21.85 -19.49
N ASP A 814 19.28 22.79 -19.29
CA ASP A 814 19.04 23.84 -20.29
C ASP A 814 20.27 24.71 -20.47
N LYS A 815 20.76 24.85 -21.69
CA LYS A 815 21.91 25.70 -22.05
C LYS A 815 21.74 27.14 -21.60
N GLN A 816 20.51 27.61 -21.41
CA GLN A 816 20.17 28.96 -20.96
C GLN A 816 19.82 29.01 -19.45
N ASN A 817 19.80 27.90 -18.75
CA ASN A 817 19.41 27.80 -17.33
C ASN A 817 18.06 28.45 -17.02
N ARG A 818 17.06 28.26 -17.88
CA ARG A 818 15.73 28.86 -17.73
C ARG A 818 14.96 28.19 -16.59
N THR A 819 14.25 29.05 -15.87
CA THR A 819 13.28 28.63 -14.85
C THR A 819 11.95 29.34 -15.10
N PHE A 820 10.85 28.73 -14.63
CA PHE A 820 9.50 29.30 -14.81
C PHE A 820 8.73 29.16 -13.49
N THR A 821 7.89 30.16 -13.22
CA THR A 821 6.83 30.02 -12.21
C THR A 821 5.52 30.00 -12.96
N LEU A 822 4.80 28.88 -12.87
CA LEU A 822 3.54 28.64 -13.59
C LEU A 822 2.39 28.60 -12.57
N GLN A 823 1.30 29.29 -12.89
CA GLN A 823 0.07 29.30 -12.09
C GLN A 823 -1.11 28.90 -12.96
N GLY A 824 -1.48 27.64 -12.90
CA GLY A 824 -2.55 27.12 -13.74
C GLY A 824 -2.23 27.13 -15.23
N GLU A 825 -0.98 27.11 -15.62
CA GLU A 825 -0.51 27.28 -16.99
C GLU A 825 0.12 25.99 -17.52
N THR A 826 0.29 25.95 -18.85
CA THR A 826 1.01 24.88 -19.53
C THR A 826 2.27 25.46 -20.16
N LEU A 827 3.40 24.84 -19.91
CA LEU A 827 4.65 25.02 -20.62
C LEU A 827 4.86 23.83 -21.56
N ASP A 828 5.15 24.11 -22.82
CA ASP A 828 5.49 23.10 -23.83
C ASP A 828 6.66 23.63 -24.62
N ILE A 829 7.84 23.03 -24.49
CA ILE A 829 9.08 23.59 -25.02
C ILE A 829 10.07 22.50 -25.43
N THR A 830 10.68 22.71 -26.60
CA THR A 830 11.88 21.94 -27.00
C THR A 830 13.10 22.87 -26.89
N TYR A 831 14.18 22.35 -26.31
CA TYR A 831 15.39 23.13 -26.08
C TYR A 831 16.67 22.31 -26.25
N GLU A 832 17.77 23.00 -26.51
CA GLU A 832 19.12 22.42 -26.56
C GLU A 832 19.73 22.39 -25.17
N THR A 833 20.36 21.27 -24.85
CA THR A 833 21.01 21.03 -23.55
C THR A 833 22.44 21.61 -23.49
N ASP A 834 22.90 21.94 -22.30
CA ASP A 834 24.30 22.25 -22.02
C ASP A 834 25.10 20.94 -21.88
N GLY A 835 25.67 20.51 -23.00
CA GLY A 835 26.31 19.20 -23.13
C GLY A 835 25.34 18.05 -23.40
N ALA A 836 25.87 16.89 -23.66
CA ALA A 836 25.09 15.68 -23.94
C ALA A 836 24.30 15.23 -22.70
N ILE A 837 23.06 14.77 -22.95
CA ILE A 837 22.25 14.11 -21.93
C ILE A 837 22.92 12.78 -21.60
N GLY A 838 23.00 12.43 -20.30
CA GLY A 838 23.65 11.22 -19.83
C GLY A 838 23.11 9.97 -20.53
N VAL A 839 24.00 9.17 -21.08
CA VAL A 839 23.70 7.85 -21.63
C VAL A 839 24.35 6.81 -20.75
N TYR A 840 23.54 5.89 -20.22
CA TYR A 840 24.09 4.68 -19.63
C TYR A 840 24.24 3.66 -20.72
N ARG A 841 25.49 3.29 -20.97
CA ARG A 841 25.80 2.21 -21.90
C ARG A 841 25.74 0.90 -21.15
N SER A 842 24.91 -0.01 -21.62
CA SER A 842 24.80 -1.36 -21.06
C SER A 842 24.93 -2.39 -22.17
N LEU A 843 25.10 -3.64 -21.78
CA LEU A 843 25.03 -4.78 -22.73
C LEU A 843 23.64 -4.96 -23.34
N MET A 844 22.61 -4.31 -22.77
CA MET A 844 21.25 -4.34 -23.29
C MET A 844 21.03 -3.32 -24.43
N ASP A 845 21.95 -2.37 -24.58
CA ASP A 845 21.89 -1.47 -25.72
C ASP A 845 22.17 -2.21 -27.03
N ASN A 846 21.48 -1.77 -28.08
CA ASN A 846 21.71 -2.30 -29.40
C ASN A 846 23.14 -1.98 -29.85
N LEU A 847 23.76 -2.92 -30.54
CA LEU A 847 25.12 -2.76 -31.02
C LEU A 847 25.33 -1.49 -31.85
N GLN A 848 24.34 -1.09 -32.68
CA GLN A 848 24.41 0.16 -33.45
C GLN A 848 24.40 1.43 -32.57
N VAL A 849 23.84 1.37 -31.38
CA VAL A 849 23.85 2.48 -30.41
C VAL A 849 25.21 2.58 -29.75
N LEU A 850 25.74 1.44 -29.28
CA LEU A 850 27.05 1.37 -28.63
C LEU A 850 28.20 1.85 -29.53
N ILE A 851 28.21 1.48 -30.79
CA ILE A 851 29.30 1.87 -31.71
C ILE A 851 29.28 3.35 -32.13
N ARG A 852 28.20 4.09 -31.85
CA ARG A 852 28.17 5.55 -32.07
C ARG A 852 29.06 6.28 -31.07
N ASN A 853 29.25 5.72 -29.88
CA ASN A 853 30.21 6.23 -28.92
C ASN A 853 31.61 5.76 -29.26
N PRO A 854 32.60 6.66 -29.45
CA PRO A 854 33.95 6.27 -29.83
C PRO A 854 34.67 5.36 -28.82
N GLN A 855 34.41 5.55 -27.53
CA GLN A 855 35.03 4.73 -26.47
C GLN A 855 34.42 3.34 -26.40
N CYS A 856 33.09 3.22 -26.49
CA CYS A 856 32.42 1.92 -26.59
C CYS A 856 32.87 1.18 -27.85
N ARG A 857 32.97 1.89 -28.99
CA ARG A 857 33.50 1.30 -30.22
C ARG A 857 34.92 0.74 -30.03
N ALA A 858 35.81 1.48 -29.38
CA ALA A 858 37.16 1.05 -29.11
C ALA A 858 37.21 -0.23 -28.24
N ILE A 859 36.37 -0.23 -27.16
CA ILE A 859 36.24 -1.42 -26.30
C ILE A 859 35.72 -2.61 -27.10
N LEU A 860 34.68 -2.43 -27.90
CA LEU A 860 34.13 -3.51 -28.72
C LEU A 860 35.12 -4.01 -29.79
N GLN A 861 35.88 -3.14 -30.43
CA GLN A 861 36.92 -3.50 -31.37
C GLN A 861 38.04 -4.32 -30.71
N GLU A 862 38.38 -4.04 -29.47
CA GLU A 862 39.39 -4.78 -28.70
C GLU A 862 38.87 -6.13 -28.20
N GLU A 863 37.63 -6.15 -27.63
CA GLU A 863 37.10 -7.29 -26.90
C GLU A 863 36.26 -8.28 -27.75
N VAL A 864 35.75 -7.84 -28.93
CA VAL A 864 34.85 -8.60 -29.78
C VAL A 864 35.45 -8.76 -31.18
N PRO A 865 36.24 -9.81 -31.41
CA PRO A 865 36.93 -10.04 -32.69
C PRO A 865 36.04 -10.13 -33.92
N ASP A 866 34.76 -10.52 -33.75
CA ASP A 866 33.77 -10.66 -34.82
C ASP A 866 32.76 -9.48 -34.87
N LEU A 867 33.15 -8.32 -34.34
CA LEU A 867 32.33 -7.11 -34.29
C LEU A 867 31.77 -6.71 -35.67
N ASP A 868 32.58 -6.75 -36.73
CA ASP A 868 32.15 -6.37 -38.09
C ASP A 868 31.06 -7.29 -38.63
N TRP A 869 31.12 -8.57 -38.29
CA TRP A 869 30.04 -9.51 -38.61
C TRP A 869 28.78 -9.21 -37.85
N MET A 870 28.85 -8.94 -36.54
CA MET A 870 27.70 -8.56 -35.70
C MET A 870 27.02 -7.29 -36.20
N LEU A 871 27.79 -6.30 -36.63
CA LEU A 871 27.28 -5.06 -37.22
C LEU A 871 26.54 -5.30 -38.54
N GLY A 872 26.90 -6.31 -39.27
CA GLY A 872 26.22 -6.68 -40.53
C GLY A 872 24.86 -7.36 -40.31
N PHE A 873 24.69 -8.14 -39.26
CA PHE A 873 23.54 -9.05 -39.11
C PHE A 873 22.75 -8.91 -37.80
N ALA A 874 23.32 -8.31 -36.77
CA ALA A 874 22.73 -8.23 -35.42
C ALA A 874 22.81 -6.82 -34.82
N ARG A 875 22.98 -5.78 -35.63
CA ARG A 875 23.21 -4.40 -35.17
C ARG A 875 22.05 -3.84 -34.33
N GLU A 876 20.82 -4.32 -34.52
CA GLU A 876 19.59 -3.87 -33.85
C GLU A 876 19.26 -4.72 -32.61
N ASN A 877 20.03 -5.79 -32.37
CA ASN A 877 19.83 -6.65 -31.20
C ASN A 877 20.65 -6.14 -30.00
N PRO A 878 20.19 -6.42 -28.78
CA PRO A 878 20.99 -6.17 -27.57
C PRO A 878 22.35 -6.87 -27.67
N LEU A 879 23.41 -6.17 -27.26
CA LEU A 879 24.75 -6.73 -27.34
C LEU A 879 24.89 -8.02 -26.55
N GLN A 880 24.30 -8.10 -25.36
CA GLN A 880 24.34 -9.28 -24.50
C GLN A 880 23.80 -10.54 -25.22
N GLU A 881 22.63 -10.41 -25.85
CA GLU A 881 22.01 -11.49 -26.59
C GLU A 881 22.88 -11.91 -27.77
N THR A 882 23.43 -10.93 -28.47
CA THR A 882 24.30 -11.18 -29.63
C THR A 882 25.56 -11.92 -29.21
N LEU A 883 26.21 -11.53 -28.09
CA LEU A 883 27.39 -12.20 -27.54
C LEU A 883 27.08 -13.65 -27.11
N ARG A 884 25.94 -13.89 -26.43
CA ARG A 884 25.48 -15.23 -26.04
C ARG A 884 25.26 -16.11 -27.26
N ASN A 885 24.58 -15.59 -28.27
CA ASN A 885 24.33 -16.31 -29.52
C ASN A 885 25.62 -16.63 -30.28
N ARG A 886 26.71 -15.91 -30.01
CA ARG A 886 28.04 -16.15 -30.53
C ARG A 886 28.93 -17.01 -29.61
N ASN A 887 28.32 -17.60 -28.56
CA ASN A 887 28.99 -18.46 -27.58
C ASN A 887 30.13 -17.79 -26.80
N TYR A 888 30.03 -16.49 -26.52
CA TYR A 888 30.92 -15.85 -25.56
C TYR A 888 30.57 -16.35 -24.14
N THR A 889 31.60 -16.56 -23.32
CA THR A 889 31.38 -16.96 -21.92
C THR A 889 30.76 -15.85 -21.12
N GLU A 890 29.91 -16.18 -20.13
CA GLU A 890 29.28 -15.20 -19.26
C GLU A 890 30.29 -14.31 -18.51
N GLU A 891 31.48 -14.86 -18.20
CA GLU A 891 32.58 -14.09 -17.63
C GLU A 891 33.10 -13.02 -18.61
N LYS A 892 33.30 -13.40 -19.89
CA LYS A 892 33.72 -12.45 -20.91
C LYS A 892 32.66 -11.38 -21.18
N ILE A 893 31.40 -11.80 -21.23
CA ILE A 893 30.26 -10.88 -21.37
C ILE A 893 30.25 -9.87 -20.23
N ARG A 894 30.39 -10.30 -18.97
CA ARG A 894 30.48 -9.42 -17.82
C ARG A 894 31.66 -8.45 -17.89
N GLN A 895 32.84 -8.89 -18.33
CA GLN A 895 34.02 -8.03 -18.51
C GLN A 895 33.74 -6.93 -19.55
N ILE A 896 33.16 -7.28 -20.69
CA ILE A 896 32.77 -6.33 -21.74
C ILE A 896 31.74 -5.35 -21.19
N GLY A 897 30.73 -5.85 -20.49
CA GLY A 897 29.67 -5.04 -19.86
C GLY A 897 30.24 -4.03 -18.87
N LYS A 898 31.13 -4.45 -18.00
CA LYS A 898 31.81 -3.58 -17.04
C LYS A 898 32.57 -2.45 -17.76
N ARG A 899 33.39 -2.75 -18.76
CA ARG A 899 34.13 -1.73 -19.53
C ARG A 899 33.20 -0.75 -20.25
N ILE A 900 32.09 -1.24 -20.81
CA ILE A 900 31.08 -0.40 -21.49
C ILE A 900 30.37 0.51 -20.48
N SER A 901 30.01 0.01 -19.31
CA SER A 901 29.33 0.78 -18.28
C SER A 901 30.21 1.87 -17.64
N GLU A 902 31.53 1.73 -17.75
CA GLU A 902 32.52 2.72 -17.28
C GLU A 902 32.75 3.87 -18.28
N VAL A 903 32.19 3.76 -19.50
CA VAL A 903 32.35 4.82 -20.51
C VAL A 903 31.59 6.05 -20.09
N VAL A 904 32.31 7.12 -19.84
CA VAL A 904 31.79 8.44 -19.49
C VAL A 904 31.71 9.28 -20.77
N GLU A 905 30.54 9.88 -21.05
CA GLU A 905 30.42 10.89 -22.11
C GLU A 905 30.76 12.28 -21.61
#